data_1fb0c36bfa58416bf943dbad7eec3759
#
_entry.id   1fb0c36bfa58416bf943dbad7eec3759
#
_cell.length_a   1.000
_cell.length_b   1.000
_cell.length_c   1.000
_cell.angle_alpha   90.00
_cell.angle_beta   90.00
_cell.angle_gamma   90.00
#
_symmetry.space_group_name_H-M   'P 1'
#
loop_
_entity.id
_entity.type
_entity.pdbx_description
1 polymer ?
#
loop_
_entity_poly.entity_id
_entity_poly.type
_entity_poly.pdbx_seq_one_letter_code
_entity_poly.pdbx_strand_id
1 'polypeptide(L)'
;MIKKHVLLSILGLFIACTVGAQDNSMADEKAIVKSGNMRFTVLTPEMIRIEYSAKLQFEDRASFVVINRHLPVPNFTQEERDGYLYLTTDKLELRYKLGTYPVSNDRCNPNLQITLDVNGVEEVWYPGKQDPYNLKGTTRTLDRAEGDVREWLENGLLSRVGWAVIDEREPRKDGSLSLMFERDTNGGMDWVAQRKDTAALDMYFMGYGHDYKKALGDFTKIAGKIPLPPLYVFGYWYSKFQRYTEQDMRDIVNEIRSRDIPMDVLVIDMDWHRNGKTGSTDGTEWTGWSWNKALFPDPAGFISWLHDEQNLNTTLNLHPADGVFPKEDNYDALYADLAGRYSDIKADSLTNEDGTIRWNIENKDFYEAFFEHILRPHENIGVDFWWVDWQQWMIAQNEPNLGNTFWLNHVFFNDKKLQAKNRPFIFHRWGGLGNHRYPIGFSGDSEATFSSLAFQPYFTATASNVGYGYWSHDIGGHNQEGANDAELYLRWIQYGVFSPILRTHATAAGHIERRIWKYANFEQMRDAIYLRYALIPYIYTMARWSYDTGVGMCRPMYYDYPEADEAYRYEGQYMFGNDILVAPVTSSDKGTNVSEKDIWLPEGKWYEVMTGELIDGGSVVTRSFTREQIPYYYREGAIIPLYPRMMHLKKRPETLTLQFTPGARGEFNYYEDAGNNADYQTACTFTRITQNTEAVSYTHLRAHET
;
A
#
# COMPACT_ATOMS: atom_id res chain seq x y z
N MET A 1 21.61 51.55 31.06
CA MET A 1 21.32 50.08 31.08
C MET A 1 19.82 49.90 31.18
N ILE A 2 19.12 49.74 30.09
CA ILE A 2 17.67 49.49 30.07
C ILE A 2 17.46 48.26 29.18
N LYS A 3 17.07 47.14 29.81
CA LYS A 3 16.61 45.96 29.11
C LYS A 3 15.18 46.18 28.63
N LYS A 4 14.95 46.22 27.32
CA LYS A 4 13.60 46.16 26.75
C LYS A 4 13.27 44.70 26.50
N HIS A 5 12.29 44.17 27.23
CA HIS A 5 11.58 42.95 26.89
C HIS A 5 10.51 43.29 25.87
N VAL A 6 10.61 42.72 24.69
CA VAL A 6 9.53 42.74 23.70
C VAL A 6 8.74 41.46 23.88
N LEU A 7 7.54 41.61 24.44
CA LEU A 7 6.56 40.51 24.53
C LEU A 7 5.83 40.50 23.19
N LEU A 8 6.10 39.47 22.37
CA LEU A 8 5.33 39.22 21.16
C LEU A 8 4.15 38.32 21.55
N SER A 9 2.97 38.90 21.64
CA SER A 9 1.72 38.16 21.81
C SER A 9 1.32 37.57 20.45
N ILE A 10 1.57 36.30 20.24
CA ILE A 10 0.99 35.53 19.12
C ILE A 10 -0.39 35.09 19.56
N LEU A 11 -1.41 35.79 19.07
CA LEU A 11 -2.81 35.36 19.18
C LEU A 11 -3.03 34.25 18.14
N GLY A 12 -2.80 33.03 18.54
CA GLY A 12 -3.14 31.84 17.76
C GLY A 12 -4.67 31.71 17.72
N LEU A 13 -5.28 31.99 16.59
CA LEU A 13 -6.67 31.64 16.34
C LEU A 13 -6.77 30.12 16.21
N PHE A 14 -7.07 29.43 17.31
CA PHE A 14 -7.50 28.03 17.27
C PHE A 14 -8.91 28.00 16.66
N ILE A 15 -9.01 27.85 15.36
CA ILE A 15 -10.24 27.32 14.75
C ILE A 15 -10.21 25.80 15.03
N ALA A 16 -10.85 25.41 16.12
CA ALA A 16 -11.23 24.02 16.33
C ALA A 16 -12.29 23.69 15.28
N CYS A 17 -11.87 23.24 14.10
CA CYS A 17 -12.75 22.52 13.20
C CYS A 17 -13.08 21.19 13.89
N THR A 18 -14.18 21.16 14.63
CA THR A 18 -14.92 19.92 14.83
C THR A 18 -15.46 19.53 13.46
N VAL A 19 -14.67 18.81 12.70
CA VAL A 19 -15.12 18.13 11.49
C VAL A 19 -15.98 16.96 11.98
N GLY A 20 -17.25 17.21 12.24
CA GLY A 20 -18.26 16.18 12.11
C GLY A 20 -18.05 15.60 10.71
N ALA A 21 -17.93 14.28 10.57
CA ALA A 21 -17.69 13.66 9.29
C ALA A 21 -18.83 14.03 8.32
N GLN A 22 -18.59 15.08 7.53
CA GLN A 22 -19.51 15.54 6.50
C GLN A 22 -19.59 14.43 5.45
N ASP A 23 -20.78 14.11 5.00
CA ASP A 23 -20.95 13.18 3.89
C ASP A 23 -20.45 13.86 2.61
N ASN A 24 -19.23 13.53 2.21
CA ASN A 24 -18.58 14.07 1.02
C ASN A 24 -18.82 13.18 -0.22
N SER A 25 -19.68 12.18 -0.13
CA SER A 25 -19.97 11.28 -1.27
C SER A 25 -20.74 11.98 -2.40
N MET A 26 -21.48 13.04 -2.10
CA MET A 26 -22.19 13.86 -3.09
C MET A 26 -21.30 15.00 -3.60
N ALA A 27 -21.33 15.25 -4.91
CA ALA A 27 -20.71 16.43 -5.50
C ALA A 27 -21.52 17.69 -5.24
N ASP A 28 -20.87 18.88 -5.35
CA ASP A 28 -21.59 20.15 -5.39
C ASP A 28 -22.53 20.16 -6.60
N GLU A 29 -23.76 20.65 -6.40
CA GLU A 29 -24.76 20.71 -7.47
C GLU A 29 -24.32 21.51 -8.69
N LYS A 30 -23.44 22.50 -8.51
CA LYS A 30 -22.87 23.32 -9.59
C LYS A 30 -21.90 22.55 -10.48
N ALA A 31 -21.36 21.44 -10.00
CA ALA A 31 -20.51 20.53 -10.79
C ALA A 31 -21.32 19.53 -11.62
N ILE A 32 -22.65 19.44 -11.39
CA ILE A 32 -23.54 18.42 -11.97
C ILE A 32 -24.29 18.99 -13.16
N VAL A 33 -24.17 18.31 -14.32
CA VAL A 33 -24.94 18.61 -15.53
C VAL A 33 -25.81 17.41 -15.87
N LYS A 34 -27.13 17.62 -16.00
CA LYS A 34 -28.09 16.57 -16.37
C LYS A 34 -28.60 16.78 -17.78
N SER A 35 -28.68 15.71 -18.57
CA SER A 35 -29.24 15.72 -19.91
C SER A 35 -30.02 14.42 -20.14
N GLY A 36 -31.36 14.48 -19.95
CA GLY A 36 -32.22 13.29 -20.01
C GLY A 36 -31.78 12.22 -19.02
N ASN A 37 -31.43 11.05 -19.52
CA ASN A 37 -30.96 9.90 -18.72
C ASN A 37 -29.46 9.95 -18.38
N MET A 38 -28.76 10.99 -18.81
CA MET A 38 -27.35 11.19 -18.49
C MET A 38 -27.16 12.16 -17.33
N ARG A 39 -26.13 11.92 -16.53
CA ARG A 39 -25.58 12.82 -15.55
C ARG A 39 -24.07 12.90 -15.73
N PHE A 40 -23.56 14.09 -15.86
CA PHE A 40 -22.13 14.39 -15.88
C PHE A 40 -21.75 15.17 -14.63
N THR A 41 -20.65 14.81 -14.00
CA THR A 41 -20.14 15.56 -12.84
C THR A 41 -18.69 15.95 -13.11
N VAL A 42 -18.42 17.25 -13.22
CA VAL A 42 -17.07 17.78 -13.47
C VAL A 42 -16.36 17.90 -12.12
N LEU A 43 -15.47 16.96 -11.82
CA LEU A 43 -14.79 16.87 -10.52
C LEU A 43 -13.49 17.69 -10.47
N THR A 44 -12.71 17.67 -11.56
CA THR A 44 -11.54 18.52 -11.78
C THR A 44 -11.51 18.96 -13.24
N PRO A 45 -10.64 19.88 -13.67
CA PRO A 45 -10.51 20.19 -15.10
C PRO A 45 -10.17 18.98 -15.97
N GLU A 46 -9.56 17.94 -15.38
CA GLU A 46 -9.12 16.70 -16.04
C GLU A 46 -9.99 15.46 -15.74
N MET A 47 -11.02 15.60 -14.87
CA MET A 47 -11.80 14.44 -14.42
C MET A 47 -13.30 14.69 -14.49
N ILE A 48 -14.02 13.82 -15.22
CA ILE A 48 -15.48 13.89 -15.35
C ILE A 48 -16.07 12.51 -15.03
N ARG A 49 -17.03 12.48 -14.09
CA ARG A 49 -17.90 11.31 -13.89
C ARG A 49 -19.00 11.31 -14.92
N ILE A 50 -19.28 10.15 -15.48
CA ILE A 50 -20.25 9.91 -16.54
C ILE A 50 -21.21 8.82 -16.10
N GLU A 51 -22.49 9.14 -16.00
CA GLU A 51 -23.51 8.20 -15.56
C GLU A 51 -24.67 8.16 -16.56
N TYR A 52 -25.23 6.96 -16.75
CA TYR A 52 -26.50 6.75 -17.44
C TYR A 52 -27.41 5.89 -16.60
N SER A 53 -28.66 6.31 -16.42
CA SER A 53 -29.71 5.49 -15.77
C SER A 53 -31.03 5.64 -16.52
N ALA A 54 -31.53 4.54 -17.07
CA ALA A 54 -32.85 4.52 -17.70
C ALA A 54 -34.01 4.83 -16.72
N LYS A 55 -33.75 4.61 -15.43
CA LYS A 55 -34.71 4.85 -14.33
C LYS A 55 -34.51 6.19 -13.62
N LEU A 56 -33.52 6.99 -14.04
CA LEU A 56 -33.09 8.23 -13.39
C LEU A 56 -32.67 8.02 -11.90
N GLN A 57 -32.17 6.82 -11.59
CA GLN A 57 -31.68 6.45 -10.25
C GLN A 57 -30.15 6.49 -10.26
N PHE A 58 -29.61 7.68 -10.11
CA PHE A 58 -28.17 7.91 -10.00
C PHE A 58 -27.67 7.57 -8.58
N GLU A 59 -26.41 7.16 -8.50
CA GLU A 59 -25.82 6.72 -7.24
C GLU A 59 -24.97 7.84 -6.61
N ASP A 60 -25.39 8.33 -5.45
CA ASP A 60 -24.71 9.40 -4.73
C ASP A 60 -23.96 8.91 -3.49
N ARG A 61 -24.18 7.65 -3.08
CA ARG A 61 -23.42 7.07 -1.96
C ARG A 61 -21.94 6.86 -2.33
N ALA A 62 -21.10 6.78 -1.31
CA ALA A 62 -19.74 6.34 -1.47
C ALA A 62 -19.69 4.92 -2.09
N SER A 63 -18.76 4.67 -3.00
CA SER A 63 -18.47 3.35 -3.53
C SER A 63 -17.18 2.78 -2.93
N PHE A 64 -16.88 1.52 -3.23
CA PHE A 64 -15.61 0.91 -2.83
C PHE A 64 -14.39 1.62 -3.41
N VAL A 65 -14.52 2.32 -4.54
CA VAL A 65 -13.45 3.11 -5.13
C VAL A 65 -13.55 4.56 -4.70
N VAL A 66 -14.69 5.22 -4.96
CA VAL A 66 -14.84 6.67 -4.80
C VAL A 66 -15.70 6.99 -3.56
N ILE A 67 -15.06 7.59 -2.56
CA ILE A 67 -15.70 7.91 -1.27
C ILE A 67 -15.99 9.42 -1.11
N ASN A 68 -15.40 10.26 -1.96
CA ASN A 68 -15.53 11.71 -1.88
C ASN A 68 -15.72 12.30 -3.28
N ARG A 69 -16.83 13.00 -3.50
CA ARG A 69 -17.08 13.76 -4.73
C ARG A 69 -17.27 15.25 -4.46
N HIS A 70 -17.26 15.67 -3.18
CA HIS A 70 -17.38 17.06 -2.77
C HIS A 70 -16.04 17.78 -2.91
N LEU A 71 -15.70 18.13 -4.15
CA LEU A 71 -14.48 18.88 -4.48
C LEU A 71 -14.83 20.33 -4.83
N PRO A 72 -13.86 21.25 -4.78
CA PRO A 72 -14.04 22.61 -5.34
C PRO A 72 -14.47 22.52 -6.80
N VAL A 73 -15.55 23.19 -7.16
CA VAL A 73 -16.10 23.18 -8.52
C VAL A 73 -15.11 23.84 -9.48
N PRO A 74 -14.61 23.14 -10.50
CA PRO A 74 -13.71 23.72 -11.47
C PRO A 74 -14.45 24.68 -12.42
N ASN A 75 -13.72 25.56 -13.09
CA ASN A 75 -14.30 26.36 -14.17
C ASN A 75 -14.59 25.46 -15.37
N PHE A 76 -15.82 25.50 -15.85
CA PHE A 76 -16.23 24.87 -17.10
C PHE A 76 -17.40 25.61 -17.75
N THR A 77 -17.60 25.38 -19.04
CA THR A 77 -18.75 25.90 -19.78
C THR A 77 -19.65 24.73 -20.22
N GLN A 78 -20.93 25.05 -20.35
CA GLN A 78 -21.94 24.15 -20.86
C GLN A 78 -22.66 24.81 -22.04
N GLU A 79 -22.75 24.12 -23.16
CA GLU A 79 -23.44 24.60 -24.35
C GLU A 79 -24.19 23.45 -25.05
N GLU A 80 -25.43 23.70 -25.49
CA GLU A 80 -26.15 22.79 -26.38
C GLU A 80 -26.19 23.41 -27.77
N ARG A 81 -25.62 22.73 -28.75
CA ARG A 81 -25.62 23.14 -30.16
C ARG A 81 -25.68 21.92 -31.10
N ASP A 82 -26.38 22.06 -32.22
CA ASP A 82 -26.46 21.06 -33.31
C ASP A 82 -26.85 19.65 -32.80
N GLY A 83 -27.67 19.55 -31.73
CA GLY A 83 -28.13 18.28 -31.19
C GLY A 83 -27.11 17.60 -30.26
N TYR A 84 -26.08 18.32 -29.82
CA TYR A 84 -25.08 17.85 -28.88
C TYR A 84 -24.99 18.77 -27.66
N LEU A 85 -24.68 18.15 -26.50
CA LEU A 85 -24.20 18.84 -25.29
C LEU A 85 -22.68 18.88 -25.36
N TYR A 86 -22.10 20.06 -25.11
CA TYR A 86 -20.67 20.28 -24.93
C TYR A 86 -20.41 20.71 -23.48
N LEU A 87 -19.43 20.06 -22.83
CA LEU A 87 -18.86 20.47 -21.55
C LEU A 87 -17.38 20.71 -21.74
N THR A 88 -16.93 21.95 -21.57
CA THR A 88 -15.55 22.35 -21.84
C THR A 88 -14.90 22.88 -20.58
N THR A 89 -13.79 22.30 -20.17
CA THR A 89 -12.87 22.75 -19.13
C THR A 89 -11.60 23.32 -19.77
N ASP A 90 -10.64 23.76 -18.99
CA ASP A 90 -9.32 24.19 -19.48
C ASP A 90 -8.50 22.99 -20.08
N LYS A 91 -8.93 21.74 -19.85
CA LYS A 91 -8.18 20.51 -20.19
C LYS A 91 -8.93 19.56 -21.10
N LEU A 92 -10.26 19.54 -21.05
CA LEU A 92 -11.11 18.56 -21.72
C LEU A 92 -12.26 19.25 -22.46
N GLU A 93 -12.64 18.67 -23.60
CA GLU A 93 -13.94 18.92 -24.22
C GLU A 93 -14.72 17.62 -24.31
N LEU A 94 -15.83 17.51 -23.56
CA LEU A 94 -16.78 16.41 -23.67
C LEU A 94 -17.89 16.82 -24.66
N ARG A 95 -18.17 15.96 -25.66
CA ARG A 95 -19.28 16.08 -26.58
C ARG A 95 -20.21 14.87 -26.45
N TYR A 96 -21.48 15.12 -26.18
CA TYR A 96 -22.51 14.08 -26.03
C TYR A 96 -23.71 14.36 -26.92
N LYS A 97 -24.13 13.36 -27.73
CA LYS A 97 -25.33 13.46 -28.59
C LYS A 97 -26.59 13.32 -27.71
N LEU A 98 -27.41 14.38 -27.69
CA LEU A 98 -28.59 14.46 -26.86
C LEU A 98 -29.57 13.27 -27.06
N GLY A 99 -30.08 12.75 -25.93
CA GLY A 99 -31.11 11.69 -25.93
C GLY A 99 -30.62 10.32 -26.33
N THR A 100 -29.31 10.08 -26.44
CA THR A 100 -28.75 8.77 -26.81
C THR A 100 -28.15 8.01 -25.65
N TYR A 101 -27.98 6.69 -25.80
CA TYR A 101 -27.15 5.90 -24.91
C TYR A 101 -25.69 6.00 -25.34
N PRO A 102 -24.71 6.19 -24.44
CA PRO A 102 -23.31 6.35 -24.80
C PRO A 102 -22.67 5.00 -25.20
N VAL A 103 -22.69 4.71 -26.49
CA VAL A 103 -22.10 3.51 -27.08
C VAL A 103 -21.10 3.85 -28.17
N SER A 104 -20.17 2.94 -28.44
CA SER A 104 -19.15 3.08 -29.48
C SER A 104 -19.54 2.39 -30.79
N ASN A 105 -20.84 2.44 -31.20
CA ASN A 105 -21.31 1.77 -32.41
C ASN A 105 -20.70 2.35 -33.70
N ASP A 106 -20.24 3.59 -33.64
CA ASP A 106 -19.56 4.27 -34.75
C ASP A 106 -18.29 4.96 -34.24
N ARG A 107 -17.13 4.36 -34.53
CA ARG A 107 -15.83 4.91 -34.15
C ARG A 107 -15.50 6.25 -34.80
N CYS A 108 -16.14 6.55 -35.96
CA CYS A 108 -15.95 7.80 -36.68
C CYS A 108 -16.86 8.93 -36.16
N ASN A 109 -17.97 8.59 -35.49
CA ASN A 109 -18.90 9.56 -34.92
C ASN A 109 -19.59 8.99 -33.64
N PRO A 110 -18.84 8.81 -32.55
CA PRO A 110 -19.39 8.27 -31.31
C PRO A 110 -20.43 9.21 -30.69
N ASN A 111 -21.43 8.62 -30.01
CA ASN A 111 -22.47 9.39 -29.32
C ASN A 111 -21.92 10.20 -28.11
N LEU A 112 -20.83 9.72 -27.57
CA LEU A 112 -20.07 10.38 -26.50
C LEU A 112 -18.59 10.33 -26.85
N GLN A 113 -17.91 11.45 -26.76
CA GLN A 113 -16.45 11.53 -26.87
C GLN A 113 -15.89 12.57 -25.89
N ILE A 114 -14.64 12.40 -25.54
CA ILE A 114 -13.86 13.40 -24.80
C ILE A 114 -12.56 13.61 -25.56
N THR A 115 -12.27 14.90 -25.84
CA THR A 115 -11.05 15.36 -26.51
C THR A 115 -10.13 16.02 -25.47
N LEU A 116 -8.84 15.71 -25.57
CA LEU A 116 -7.80 16.32 -24.74
C LEU A 116 -6.53 16.54 -25.56
N ASP A 117 -5.71 17.49 -25.12
CA ASP A 117 -4.37 17.68 -25.65
C ASP A 117 -3.34 16.90 -24.81
N VAL A 118 -2.53 16.11 -25.47
CA VAL A 118 -1.40 15.39 -24.87
C VAL A 118 -0.11 15.88 -25.53
N ASN A 119 0.54 16.86 -24.94
CA ASN A 119 1.78 17.46 -25.45
C ASN A 119 1.70 17.97 -26.91
N GLY A 120 0.60 18.64 -27.25
CA GLY A 120 0.37 19.19 -28.58
C GLY A 120 -0.23 18.20 -29.59
N VAL A 121 -0.60 17.00 -29.14
CA VAL A 121 -1.30 15.98 -29.93
C VAL A 121 -2.73 15.86 -29.41
N GLU A 122 -3.69 16.05 -30.30
CA GLU A 122 -5.10 15.82 -29.97
C GLU A 122 -5.36 14.32 -29.80
N GLU A 123 -5.85 13.93 -28.64
CA GLU A 123 -6.30 12.58 -28.33
C GLU A 123 -7.81 12.59 -28.07
N VAL A 124 -8.51 11.61 -28.64
CA VAL A 124 -9.97 11.47 -28.53
C VAL A 124 -10.31 10.14 -27.88
N TRP A 125 -10.99 10.18 -26.74
CA TRP A 125 -11.57 9.01 -26.10
C TRP A 125 -13.07 8.88 -26.43
N TYR A 126 -13.55 7.65 -26.50
CA TYR A 126 -14.97 7.29 -26.58
C TYR A 126 -15.23 5.95 -25.86
N PRO A 127 -16.47 5.65 -25.43
CA PRO A 127 -16.79 4.39 -24.76
C PRO A 127 -16.36 3.17 -25.59
N GLY A 128 -15.63 2.26 -24.98
CA GLY A 128 -15.10 1.05 -25.62
C GLY A 128 -13.79 1.22 -26.40
N LYS A 129 -13.21 2.46 -26.46
CA LYS A 129 -11.84 2.63 -26.97
C LYS A 129 -10.86 1.88 -26.07
N GLN A 130 -10.02 1.03 -26.69
CA GLN A 130 -9.00 0.27 -25.96
C GLN A 130 -7.75 1.12 -25.71
N ASP A 131 -7.12 0.92 -24.58
CA ASP A 131 -5.85 1.51 -24.22
C ASP A 131 -4.73 0.45 -24.20
N PRO A 132 -3.96 0.30 -25.31
CA PRO A 132 -2.86 -0.66 -25.37
C PRO A 132 -1.59 -0.17 -24.64
N TYR A 133 -1.56 1.08 -24.18
CA TYR A 133 -0.42 1.73 -23.55
C TYR A 133 -0.64 2.03 -22.07
N ASN A 134 -1.62 1.37 -21.45
CA ASN A 134 -1.87 1.47 -20.01
C ASN A 134 -0.64 1.01 -19.22
N LEU A 135 -0.23 1.81 -18.24
CA LEU A 135 1.00 1.59 -17.46
C LEU A 135 0.81 0.57 -16.33
N LYS A 136 -0.32 -0.14 -16.32
CA LYS A 136 -0.67 -1.17 -15.35
C LYS A 136 -0.75 -0.67 -13.90
N GLY A 137 -1.19 -1.53 -13.04
CA GLY A 137 -1.29 -1.34 -11.61
C GLY A 137 -0.64 -2.49 -10.86
N THR A 138 -1.45 -3.29 -10.19
CA THR A 138 -0.97 -4.42 -9.41
C THR A 138 -1.89 -5.63 -9.56
N THR A 139 -1.59 -6.71 -8.85
CA THR A 139 -2.38 -7.94 -8.83
C THR A 139 -2.58 -8.42 -7.40
N ARG A 140 -3.54 -9.31 -7.19
CA ARG A 140 -3.82 -9.90 -5.88
C ARG A 140 -2.62 -10.67 -5.32
N THR A 141 -1.87 -11.35 -6.17
CA THR A 141 -0.78 -12.23 -5.77
C THR A 141 0.23 -12.48 -6.89
N LEU A 142 1.46 -12.76 -6.49
CA LEU A 142 2.53 -13.33 -7.33
C LEU A 142 2.83 -14.79 -6.96
N ASP A 143 1.85 -15.51 -6.39
CA ASP A 143 2.05 -16.92 -6.04
C ASP A 143 2.55 -17.71 -7.24
N ARG A 144 3.66 -18.43 -7.05
CA ARG A 144 4.36 -19.22 -8.08
C ARG A 144 4.84 -18.43 -9.31
N ALA A 145 5.00 -17.11 -9.18
CA ALA A 145 5.61 -16.34 -10.24
C ALA A 145 7.12 -16.64 -10.32
N GLU A 146 7.57 -17.14 -11.44
CA GLU A 146 8.97 -17.48 -11.70
C GLU A 146 9.77 -16.34 -12.37
N GLY A 147 9.09 -15.29 -12.82
CA GLY A 147 9.67 -14.18 -13.53
C GLY A 147 8.68 -13.06 -13.84
N ASP A 148 8.78 -12.50 -15.07
CA ASP A 148 7.89 -11.44 -15.52
C ASP A 148 6.47 -11.99 -15.78
N VAL A 149 5.52 -11.53 -14.98
CA VAL A 149 4.10 -11.89 -15.05
C VAL A 149 3.22 -10.62 -15.17
N ARG A 150 3.70 -9.62 -15.93
CA ARG A 150 2.99 -8.33 -16.10
C ARG A 150 1.57 -8.48 -16.65
N GLU A 151 1.25 -9.55 -17.36
CA GLU A 151 -0.10 -9.87 -17.80
C GLU A 151 -1.07 -10.21 -16.67
N TRP A 152 -0.55 -10.51 -15.48
CA TRP A 152 -1.38 -10.69 -14.27
C TRP A 152 -1.83 -9.36 -13.68
N LEU A 153 -1.13 -8.26 -14.01
CA LEU A 153 -1.47 -6.95 -13.47
C LEU A 153 -2.77 -6.42 -14.08
N GLU A 154 -3.56 -5.76 -13.26
CA GLU A 154 -4.74 -5.02 -13.69
C GLU A 154 -4.31 -3.72 -14.39
N ASN A 155 -5.22 -3.10 -15.14
CA ASN A 155 -4.98 -1.77 -15.67
C ASN A 155 -4.93 -0.75 -14.51
N GLY A 156 -3.99 0.17 -14.62
CA GLY A 156 -3.81 1.27 -13.67
C GLY A 156 -4.51 2.55 -14.12
N LEU A 157 -4.30 3.61 -13.36
CA LEU A 157 -4.90 4.93 -13.56
C LEU A 157 -4.08 5.82 -14.49
N LEU A 158 -2.98 5.31 -15.04
CA LEU A 158 -2.02 6.05 -15.84
C LEU A 158 -1.80 5.35 -17.20
N SER A 159 -1.62 6.15 -18.23
CA SER A 159 -1.37 5.65 -19.59
C SER A 159 -0.54 6.62 -20.41
N ARG A 160 0.28 6.09 -21.34
CA ARG A 160 0.99 6.90 -22.33
C ARG A 160 0.08 7.59 -23.35
N VAL A 161 -1.18 7.16 -23.49
CA VAL A 161 -2.17 7.87 -24.31
C VAL A 161 -2.78 9.08 -23.59
N GLY A 162 -2.42 9.29 -22.30
CA GLY A 162 -2.82 10.46 -21.53
C GLY A 162 -4.20 10.39 -20.89
N TRP A 163 -4.91 9.26 -20.98
CA TRP A 163 -6.20 9.06 -20.30
C TRP A 163 -6.31 7.67 -19.67
N ALA A 164 -7.17 7.58 -18.68
CA ALA A 164 -7.62 6.33 -18.06
C ALA A 164 -9.11 6.43 -17.70
N VAL A 165 -9.76 5.28 -17.50
CA VAL A 165 -11.17 5.22 -17.08
C VAL A 165 -11.29 4.30 -15.87
N ILE A 166 -11.97 4.77 -14.82
CA ILE A 166 -12.45 3.92 -13.75
C ILE A 166 -13.90 3.59 -14.08
N ASP A 167 -14.19 2.36 -14.49
CA ASP A 167 -15.55 1.86 -14.66
C ASP A 167 -15.94 1.07 -13.42
N GLU A 168 -16.83 1.65 -12.60
CA GLU A 168 -17.27 1.01 -11.36
C GLU A 168 -18.26 -0.15 -11.58
N ARG A 169 -18.60 -0.41 -12.83
CA ARG A 169 -19.49 -1.50 -13.25
C ARG A 169 -18.73 -2.66 -13.90
N GLU A 170 -17.46 -2.44 -14.24
CA GLU A 170 -16.61 -3.49 -14.80
C GLU A 170 -16.22 -4.48 -13.68
N PRO A 171 -16.46 -5.79 -13.90
CA PRO A 171 -15.99 -6.80 -12.95
C PRO A 171 -14.47 -6.78 -12.83
N ARG A 172 -13.99 -6.87 -11.59
CA ARG A 172 -12.58 -7.08 -11.29
C ARG A 172 -12.14 -8.49 -11.71
N LYS A 173 -10.85 -8.76 -11.73
CA LYS A 173 -10.31 -10.09 -12.09
C LYS A 173 -10.82 -11.23 -11.22
N ASP A 174 -11.16 -10.96 -9.97
CA ASP A 174 -11.76 -11.94 -9.05
C ASP A 174 -13.29 -12.11 -9.25
N GLY A 175 -13.88 -11.40 -10.21
CA GLY A 175 -15.31 -11.41 -10.49
C GLY A 175 -16.15 -10.48 -9.61
N SER A 176 -15.55 -9.78 -8.66
CA SER A 176 -16.26 -8.82 -7.81
C SER A 176 -16.60 -7.52 -8.55
N LEU A 177 -17.54 -6.77 -7.99
CA LEU A 177 -17.89 -5.43 -8.45
C LEU A 177 -17.52 -4.38 -7.40
N SER A 178 -17.41 -3.13 -7.84
CA SER A 178 -17.40 -1.99 -6.93
C SER A 178 -18.80 -1.79 -6.36
N LEU A 179 -19.01 -2.18 -5.11
CA LEU A 179 -20.26 -1.98 -4.38
C LEU A 179 -20.28 -0.61 -3.67
N MET A 180 -21.40 -0.33 -3.00
CA MET A 180 -21.59 0.92 -2.26
C MET A 180 -21.32 0.73 -0.77
N PHE A 181 -21.00 1.83 -0.11
CA PHE A 181 -21.07 1.92 1.33
C PHE A 181 -22.39 2.52 1.79
N GLU A 182 -23.07 1.84 2.69
CA GLU A 182 -24.13 2.42 3.53
C GLU A 182 -23.47 3.01 4.77
N ARG A 183 -23.65 4.32 4.94
CA ARG A 183 -23.00 5.06 6.02
C ARG A 183 -23.60 4.72 7.37
N ASP A 184 -22.76 4.43 8.36
CA ASP A 184 -23.18 4.33 9.75
C ASP A 184 -23.31 5.74 10.38
N THR A 185 -24.54 6.24 10.48
CA THR A 185 -24.82 7.58 11.04
C THR A 185 -24.55 7.69 12.54
N ASN A 186 -24.37 6.57 13.24
CA ASN A 186 -24.00 6.53 14.65
C ASN A 186 -22.48 6.57 14.86
N GLY A 187 -21.74 6.75 13.79
CA GLY A 187 -20.30 6.85 13.81
C GLY A 187 -19.62 5.48 13.89
N GLY A 188 -20.29 4.39 13.55
CA GLY A 188 -19.74 3.06 13.30
C GLY A 188 -18.94 3.00 11.98
N MET A 189 -18.60 1.77 11.58
CA MET A 189 -17.98 1.47 10.28
C MET A 189 -19.06 1.47 9.20
N ASP A 190 -18.74 2.09 8.05
CA ASP A 190 -19.60 2.03 6.88
C ASP A 190 -19.72 0.60 6.38
N TRP A 191 -20.92 0.17 5.99
CA TRP A 191 -21.22 -1.21 5.65
C TRP A 191 -21.52 -1.39 4.17
N VAL A 192 -21.32 -2.60 3.65
CA VAL A 192 -21.60 -2.91 2.25
C VAL A 192 -23.08 -2.77 1.91
N ALA A 193 -23.35 -2.23 0.72
CA ALA A 193 -24.69 -2.14 0.16
C ALA A 193 -24.69 -2.31 -1.37
N GLN A 194 -25.75 -2.89 -1.91
CA GLN A 194 -25.94 -3.01 -3.35
C GLN A 194 -26.26 -1.67 -4.02
N ARG A 195 -25.95 -1.53 -5.30
CA ARG A 195 -26.32 -0.36 -6.10
C ARG A 195 -27.85 -0.27 -6.29
N LYS A 196 -28.39 0.95 -6.32
CA LYS A 196 -29.83 1.19 -6.54
C LYS A 196 -30.27 0.75 -7.94
N ASP A 197 -29.50 1.08 -8.98
CA ASP A 197 -29.75 0.67 -10.36
C ASP A 197 -28.58 -0.18 -10.87
N THR A 198 -28.81 -1.50 -10.97
CA THR A 198 -27.80 -2.45 -11.42
C THR A 198 -27.51 -2.38 -12.92
N ALA A 199 -28.35 -1.70 -13.70
CA ALA A 199 -28.18 -1.48 -15.13
C ALA A 199 -27.56 -0.11 -15.48
N ALA A 200 -27.35 0.77 -14.48
CA ALA A 200 -26.75 2.09 -14.69
C ALA A 200 -25.30 1.96 -15.17
N LEU A 201 -24.87 2.89 -16.01
CA LEU A 201 -23.48 3.14 -16.33
C LEU A 201 -22.91 4.12 -15.31
N ASP A 202 -21.69 3.90 -14.84
CA ASP A 202 -21.04 4.78 -13.85
C ASP A 202 -19.52 4.66 -14.02
N MET A 203 -18.93 5.68 -14.63
CA MET A 203 -17.50 5.70 -14.93
C MET A 203 -16.89 7.08 -14.65
N TYR A 204 -15.59 7.10 -14.39
CA TYR A 204 -14.81 8.32 -14.23
C TYR A 204 -13.75 8.36 -15.33
N PHE A 205 -13.85 9.33 -16.20
CA PHE A 205 -12.82 9.65 -17.18
C PHE A 205 -11.75 10.52 -16.52
N MET A 206 -10.49 10.16 -16.68
CA MET A 206 -9.31 10.83 -16.16
C MET A 206 -8.38 11.18 -17.34
N GLY A 207 -8.33 12.46 -17.74
CA GLY A 207 -7.55 12.94 -18.89
C GLY A 207 -6.43 13.88 -18.43
N TYR A 208 -5.40 13.32 -17.81
CA TYR A 208 -4.29 14.09 -17.23
C TYR A 208 -3.07 14.24 -18.14
N GLY A 209 -3.15 13.72 -19.38
CA GLY A 209 -1.96 13.66 -20.24
C GLY A 209 -0.85 12.87 -19.54
N HIS A 210 0.34 13.46 -19.49
CA HIS A 210 1.49 12.86 -18.80
C HIS A 210 1.74 13.47 -17.40
N ASP A 211 0.80 14.22 -16.84
CA ASP A 211 0.90 14.69 -15.43
C ASP A 211 0.47 13.57 -14.47
N TYR A 212 1.26 12.50 -14.43
CA TYR A 212 0.96 11.29 -13.67
C TYR A 212 0.84 11.55 -12.17
N LYS A 213 1.65 12.44 -11.62
CA LYS A 213 1.59 12.76 -10.19
C LYS A 213 0.29 13.50 -9.83
N LYS A 214 -0.16 14.40 -10.70
CA LYS A 214 -1.44 15.09 -10.50
C LYS A 214 -2.61 14.12 -10.60
N ALA A 215 -2.57 13.18 -11.56
CA ALA A 215 -3.60 12.15 -11.70
C ALA A 215 -3.78 11.34 -10.41
N LEU A 216 -2.68 10.88 -9.80
CA LEU A 216 -2.71 10.15 -8.53
C LEU A 216 -3.13 11.04 -7.35
N GLY A 217 -2.65 12.28 -7.31
CA GLY A 217 -3.07 13.25 -6.29
C GLY A 217 -4.57 13.51 -6.33
N ASP A 218 -5.15 13.71 -7.51
CA ASP A 218 -6.58 13.93 -7.67
C ASP A 218 -7.39 12.64 -7.43
N PHE A 219 -6.85 11.47 -7.82
CA PHE A 219 -7.45 10.19 -7.46
C PHE A 219 -7.56 10.04 -5.93
N THR A 220 -6.52 10.35 -5.17
CA THR A 220 -6.60 10.23 -3.70
C THR A 220 -7.53 11.24 -3.05
N LYS A 221 -7.88 12.35 -3.73
CA LYS A 221 -8.93 13.27 -3.24
C LYS A 221 -10.32 12.63 -3.33
N ILE A 222 -10.59 11.84 -4.36
CA ILE A 222 -11.88 11.17 -4.52
C ILE A 222 -11.92 9.77 -3.90
N ALA A 223 -10.82 9.05 -3.91
CA ALA A 223 -10.74 7.66 -3.44
C ALA A 223 -10.24 7.50 -1.99
N GLY A 224 -9.87 8.61 -1.34
CA GLY A 224 -9.27 8.63 -0.02
C GLY A 224 -7.75 8.56 -0.05
N LYS A 225 -7.13 9.04 1.01
CA LYS A 225 -5.67 9.10 1.14
C LYS A 225 -5.05 7.72 1.36
N ILE A 226 -3.76 7.61 1.07
CA ILE A 226 -2.92 6.46 1.43
C ILE A 226 -2.50 6.65 2.89
N PRO A 227 -3.00 5.89 3.87
CA PRO A 227 -2.66 6.09 5.28
C PRO A 227 -1.17 5.90 5.55
N LEU A 228 -0.61 6.70 6.47
CA LEU A 228 0.76 6.54 6.93
C LEU A 228 0.84 5.39 7.94
N PRO A 229 1.58 4.28 7.67
CA PRO A 229 1.74 3.20 8.64
C PRO A 229 2.54 3.61 9.87
N PRO A 230 2.49 2.85 10.97
CA PRO A 230 3.37 3.04 12.12
C PRO A 230 4.86 3.02 11.75
N LEU A 231 5.68 3.76 12.48
CA LEU A 231 7.13 3.87 12.19
C LEU A 231 7.84 2.52 12.19
N TYR A 232 7.55 1.65 13.17
CA TYR A 232 8.21 0.35 13.30
C TYR A 232 8.04 -0.57 12.10
N VAL A 233 7.00 -0.34 11.30
CA VAL A 233 6.69 -1.10 10.09
C VAL A 233 7.80 -0.98 9.04
N PHE A 234 8.54 0.13 9.04
CA PHE A 234 9.65 0.39 8.11
C PHE A 234 10.98 -0.25 8.54
N GLY A 235 11.07 -0.83 9.74
CA GLY A 235 12.20 -1.63 10.19
C GLY A 235 12.26 -3.00 9.52
N TYR A 236 13.10 -3.88 10.02
CA TYR A 236 13.24 -5.24 9.53
C TYR A 236 12.25 -6.18 10.21
N TRP A 237 11.60 -7.06 9.42
CA TRP A 237 10.70 -8.10 9.88
C TRP A 237 11.31 -9.48 9.63
N TYR A 238 11.39 -10.31 10.66
CA TYR A 238 11.68 -11.73 10.49
C TYR A 238 10.36 -12.49 10.40
N SER A 239 10.21 -13.27 9.34
CA SER A 239 9.07 -14.13 9.06
C SER A 239 9.54 -15.41 8.38
N LYS A 240 8.93 -16.53 8.71
CA LYS A 240 9.04 -17.77 7.97
C LYS A 240 7.86 -18.67 8.34
N PHE A 241 7.15 -19.19 7.33
CA PHE A 241 6.23 -20.31 7.55
C PHE A 241 7.04 -21.53 7.98
N GLN A 242 6.99 -21.84 9.24
CA GLN A 242 7.69 -22.96 9.87
C GLN A 242 7.00 -23.28 11.19
N ARG A 243 6.83 -24.55 11.46
CA ARG A 243 6.31 -25.00 12.75
C ARG A 243 7.34 -24.77 13.85
N TYR A 244 7.34 -23.56 14.39
CA TYR A 244 8.18 -23.18 15.51
C TYR A 244 7.49 -23.40 16.84
N THR A 245 8.28 -23.75 17.85
CA THR A 245 7.88 -23.62 19.24
C THR A 245 8.16 -22.20 19.75
N GLU A 246 7.56 -21.82 20.86
CA GLU A 246 7.90 -20.59 21.59
C GLU A 246 9.42 -20.51 21.85
N GLN A 247 10.06 -21.64 22.24
CA GLN A 247 11.49 -21.67 22.50
C GLN A 247 12.31 -21.43 21.22
N ASP A 248 11.93 -22.02 20.10
CA ASP A 248 12.60 -21.77 18.82
C ASP A 248 12.55 -20.29 18.43
N MET A 249 11.40 -19.63 18.65
CA MET A 249 11.24 -18.19 18.38
C MET A 249 12.09 -17.35 19.34
N ARG A 250 12.16 -17.70 20.63
CA ARG A 250 13.05 -17.05 21.59
C ARG A 250 14.51 -17.21 21.19
N ASP A 251 14.93 -18.39 20.75
CA ASP A 251 16.29 -18.66 20.32
C ASP A 251 16.64 -17.84 19.05
N ILE A 252 15.73 -17.73 18.10
CA ILE A 252 15.90 -16.89 16.90
C ILE A 252 16.08 -15.41 17.27
N VAL A 253 15.24 -14.88 18.17
CA VAL A 253 15.35 -13.49 18.63
C VAL A 253 16.66 -13.25 19.36
N ASN A 254 17.05 -14.16 20.26
CA ASN A 254 18.32 -14.07 20.98
C ASN A 254 19.54 -14.12 20.04
N GLU A 255 19.52 -15.00 19.02
CA GLU A 255 20.57 -15.03 17.98
C GLU A 255 20.63 -13.74 17.17
N ILE A 256 19.50 -13.17 16.79
CA ILE A 256 19.41 -11.88 16.10
C ILE A 256 20.06 -10.78 16.96
N ARG A 257 19.71 -10.68 18.25
CA ARG A 257 20.26 -9.68 19.16
C ARG A 257 21.76 -9.89 19.42
N SER A 258 22.19 -11.14 19.63
CA SER A 258 23.61 -11.47 19.90
C SER A 258 24.53 -11.19 18.71
N ARG A 259 23.99 -11.10 17.51
CA ARG A 259 24.71 -10.82 16.26
C ARG A 259 24.57 -9.38 15.77
N ASP A 260 24.01 -8.51 16.62
CA ASP A 260 23.76 -7.11 16.29
C ASP A 260 22.92 -6.95 15.00
N ILE A 261 21.89 -7.76 14.80
CA ILE A 261 20.95 -7.60 13.68
C ILE A 261 19.78 -6.73 14.13
N PRO A 262 19.54 -5.57 13.50
CA PRO A 262 18.36 -4.76 13.80
C PRO A 262 17.07 -5.49 13.43
N MET A 263 16.02 -5.36 14.25
CA MET A 263 14.70 -5.94 13.98
C MET A 263 13.62 -5.24 14.80
N ASP A 264 12.44 -5.03 14.20
CA ASP A 264 11.26 -4.42 14.81
C ASP A 264 10.05 -5.32 14.87
N VAL A 265 9.92 -6.31 13.96
CA VAL A 265 8.75 -7.17 13.91
C VAL A 265 9.15 -8.64 13.85
N LEU A 266 8.56 -9.44 14.71
CA LEU A 266 8.56 -10.90 14.63
C LEU A 266 7.18 -11.36 14.16
N VAL A 267 7.14 -12.04 13.02
CA VAL A 267 5.90 -12.63 12.50
C VAL A 267 5.76 -14.06 13.02
N ILE A 268 4.60 -14.39 13.57
CA ILE A 268 4.24 -15.76 13.97
C ILE A 268 3.24 -16.29 12.95
N ASP A 269 3.72 -17.25 12.16
CA ASP A 269 2.93 -17.82 11.07
C ASP A 269 1.95 -18.89 11.55
N MET A 270 1.17 -19.44 10.66
CA MET A 270 -0.06 -20.19 10.90
C MET A 270 -0.02 -21.30 11.97
N ASP A 271 1.13 -21.90 12.26
CA ASP A 271 1.25 -22.91 13.31
C ASP A 271 1.11 -22.37 14.75
N TRP A 272 0.88 -21.07 14.90
CA TRP A 272 0.52 -20.48 16.20
C TRP A 272 -0.80 -21.04 16.74
N HIS A 273 -1.74 -21.40 15.86
CA HIS A 273 -3.06 -21.92 16.23
C HIS A 273 -3.17 -23.43 16.09
N ARG A 274 -4.19 -23.98 16.75
CA ARG A 274 -4.62 -25.36 16.55
C ARG A 274 -5.31 -25.47 15.20
N ASN A 275 -5.12 -26.61 14.54
CA ASN A 275 -5.84 -26.87 13.31
C ASN A 275 -7.33 -27.08 13.56
N GLY A 276 -8.16 -26.40 12.78
CA GLY A 276 -9.60 -26.26 12.96
C GLY A 276 -10.37 -27.51 13.33
N LYS A 277 -10.81 -28.29 12.34
CA LYS A 277 -11.75 -29.41 12.54
C LYS A 277 -11.25 -30.51 13.45
N THR A 278 -10.01 -30.90 13.29
CA THR A 278 -9.42 -32.02 14.04
C THR A 278 -8.83 -31.60 15.38
N GLY A 279 -8.54 -30.30 15.56
CA GLY A 279 -7.73 -29.83 16.67
C GLY A 279 -6.33 -30.39 16.63
N SER A 280 -5.89 -30.88 15.46
CA SER A 280 -4.55 -31.42 15.20
C SER A 280 -3.49 -30.32 15.30
N THR A 281 -2.24 -30.71 15.40
CA THR A 281 -1.07 -29.82 15.41
C THR A 281 -0.17 -30.08 14.21
N ASP A 282 -0.68 -30.75 13.19
CA ASP A 282 0.11 -31.18 12.01
C ASP A 282 0.15 -30.17 10.85
N GLY A 283 -0.58 -29.02 10.95
CA GLY A 283 -0.56 -27.97 9.93
C GLY A 283 -1.36 -28.31 8.67
N THR A 284 -2.32 -29.22 8.73
CA THR A 284 -3.11 -29.62 7.55
C THR A 284 -4.35 -28.79 7.30
N GLU A 285 -4.82 -28.03 8.27
CA GLU A 285 -6.00 -27.15 8.17
C GLU A 285 -5.59 -25.69 8.37
N TRP A 286 -5.98 -24.82 7.44
CA TRP A 286 -5.52 -23.42 7.38
C TRP A 286 -6.24 -22.50 8.35
N THR A 287 -7.56 -22.64 8.51
CA THR A 287 -8.34 -21.80 9.44
C THR A 287 -8.20 -22.31 10.87
N GLY A 288 -7.92 -21.42 11.81
CA GLY A 288 -7.86 -21.67 13.25
C GLY A 288 -7.71 -20.38 14.06
N TRP A 289 -8.19 -20.40 15.32
CA TRP A 289 -8.36 -19.21 16.14
C TRP A 289 -7.82 -19.33 17.56
N SER A 290 -7.40 -20.50 17.98
CA SER A 290 -6.95 -20.77 19.34
C SER A 290 -5.49 -21.15 19.38
N TRP A 291 -4.74 -20.63 20.33
CA TRP A 291 -3.33 -20.92 20.49
C TRP A 291 -3.05 -22.43 20.60
N ASN A 292 -2.08 -22.89 19.86
CA ASN A 292 -1.49 -24.22 20.00
C ASN A 292 -0.61 -24.24 21.27
N LYS A 293 -1.21 -24.60 22.40
CA LYS A 293 -0.51 -24.64 23.69
C LYS A 293 0.63 -25.66 23.78
N ALA A 294 0.70 -26.62 22.85
CA ALA A 294 1.83 -27.53 22.76
C ALA A 294 3.07 -26.85 22.16
N LEU A 295 2.88 -25.85 21.30
CA LEU A 295 3.97 -25.07 20.72
C LEU A 295 4.20 -23.77 21.49
N PHE A 296 3.15 -23.08 21.93
CA PHE A 296 3.17 -21.84 22.67
C PHE A 296 2.44 -22.02 24.01
N PRO A 297 3.11 -22.56 25.04
CA PRO A 297 2.47 -22.84 26.32
C PRO A 297 2.02 -21.58 27.07
N ASP A 298 2.73 -20.46 26.94
CA ASP A 298 2.40 -19.17 27.53
C ASP A 298 2.47 -18.01 26.52
N PRO A 299 1.47 -17.88 25.62
CA PRO A 299 1.47 -16.81 24.62
C PRO A 299 1.53 -15.39 25.21
N ALA A 300 0.87 -15.15 26.34
CA ALA A 300 0.86 -13.83 26.97
C ALA A 300 2.25 -13.45 27.49
N GLY A 301 2.92 -14.37 28.20
CA GLY A 301 4.28 -14.17 28.66
C GLY A 301 5.28 -14.06 27.51
N PHE A 302 5.06 -14.79 26.40
CA PHE A 302 5.90 -14.68 25.23
C PHE A 302 5.76 -13.29 24.54
N ILE A 303 4.56 -12.80 24.34
CA ILE A 303 4.32 -11.48 23.71
C ILE A 303 4.82 -10.36 24.62
N SER A 304 4.59 -10.44 25.95
CA SER A 304 5.15 -9.46 26.89
C SER A 304 6.69 -9.42 26.81
N TRP A 305 7.35 -10.59 26.71
CA TRP A 305 8.81 -10.65 26.54
C TRP A 305 9.26 -10.00 25.21
N LEU A 306 8.52 -10.21 24.10
CA LEU A 306 8.82 -9.55 22.83
C LEU A 306 8.75 -8.02 22.98
N HIS A 307 7.69 -7.51 23.62
CA HIS A 307 7.46 -6.09 23.80
C HIS A 307 8.43 -5.43 24.76
N ASP A 308 8.57 -5.99 25.97
CA ASP A 308 9.17 -5.31 27.11
C ASP A 308 10.69 -5.49 27.13
N GLU A 309 11.17 -6.67 26.74
CA GLU A 309 12.60 -6.98 26.78
C GLU A 309 13.26 -6.87 25.41
N GLN A 310 12.55 -7.28 24.32
CA GLN A 310 13.14 -7.31 22.99
C GLN A 310 12.81 -6.08 22.13
N ASN A 311 11.86 -5.24 22.57
CA ASN A 311 11.37 -4.07 21.83
C ASN A 311 10.85 -4.42 20.42
N LEU A 312 10.14 -5.55 20.30
CA LEU A 312 9.57 -6.05 19.06
C LEU A 312 8.06 -5.93 19.06
N ASN A 313 7.48 -5.70 17.89
CA ASN A 313 6.07 -5.88 17.61
C ASN A 313 5.83 -7.25 16.99
N THR A 314 4.59 -7.75 17.09
CA THR A 314 4.25 -9.07 16.58
C THR A 314 2.88 -9.13 15.92
N THR A 315 2.72 -10.05 14.98
CA THR A 315 1.47 -10.37 14.30
C THR A 315 1.28 -11.87 14.21
N LEU A 316 0.01 -12.28 14.10
CA LEU A 316 -0.38 -13.64 13.81
C LEU A 316 -0.93 -13.72 12.38
N ASN A 317 -0.53 -14.77 11.66
CA ASN A 317 -1.10 -15.09 10.35
C ASN A 317 -2.51 -15.67 10.51
N LEU A 318 -3.46 -15.18 9.71
CA LEU A 318 -4.85 -15.62 9.67
C LEU A 318 -5.23 -16.09 8.27
N HIS A 319 -5.96 -17.20 8.20
CA HIS A 319 -6.60 -17.71 6.99
C HIS A 319 -8.13 -17.77 7.18
N PRO A 320 -8.82 -16.63 7.12
CA PRO A 320 -10.25 -16.54 7.41
C PRO A 320 -11.08 -17.09 6.25
N ALA A 321 -11.60 -18.31 6.41
CA ALA A 321 -12.41 -18.97 5.39
C ALA A 321 -13.53 -19.88 5.97
N ASP A 322 -13.15 -20.87 6.79
CA ASP A 322 -14.01 -22.02 7.10
C ASP A 322 -14.99 -21.78 8.27
N GLY A 323 -14.94 -20.62 8.91
CA GLY A 323 -15.74 -20.30 10.08
C GLY A 323 -15.04 -20.57 11.41
N VAL A 324 -15.80 -20.84 12.48
CA VAL A 324 -15.26 -21.11 13.82
C VAL A 324 -15.68 -22.50 14.26
N PHE A 325 -14.67 -23.35 14.52
CA PHE A 325 -14.88 -24.75 14.81
C PHE A 325 -15.27 -24.99 16.28
N PRO A 326 -16.05 -26.06 16.61
CA PRO A 326 -16.47 -26.35 17.98
C PRO A 326 -15.34 -26.56 18.99
N LYS A 327 -14.12 -26.82 18.52
CA LYS A 327 -12.94 -27.03 19.36
C LYS A 327 -12.16 -25.76 19.67
N GLU A 328 -12.57 -24.60 19.13
CA GLU A 328 -11.94 -23.32 19.44
C GLU A 328 -12.26 -22.89 20.88
N ASP A 329 -11.29 -22.24 21.54
CA ASP A 329 -11.38 -21.92 22.97
C ASP A 329 -12.60 -21.05 23.33
N ASN A 330 -13.01 -20.13 22.43
CA ASN A 330 -14.11 -19.21 22.64
C ASN A 330 -15.36 -19.50 21.80
N TYR A 331 -15.47 -20.73 21.26
CA TYR A 331 -16.60 -21.14 20.44
C TYR A 331 -17.94 -20.94 21.13
N ASP A 332 -18.10 -21.44 22.38
CA ASP A 332 -19.35 -21.37 23.11
C ASP A 332 -19.80 -19.93 23.39
N ALA A 333 -18.85 -19.04 23.68
CA ALA A 333 -19.11 -17.62 23.92
C ALA A 333 -19.59 -16.93 22.63
N LEU A 334 -18.92 -17.18 21.51
CA LEU A 334 -19.32 -16.67 20.20
C LEU A 334 -20.73 -17.21 19.80
N TYR A 335 -20.95 -18.53 19.95
CA TYR A 335 -22.22 -19.14 19.62
C TYR A 335 -23.37 -18.55 20.43
N ALA A 336 -23.17 -18.39 21.74
CA ALA A 336 -24.18 -17.83 22.64
C ALA A 336 -24.54 -16.37 22.30
N ASP A 337 -23.53 -15.55 21.97
CA ASP A 337 -23.73 -14.15 21.56
C ASP A 337 -24.53 -14.10 20.24
N LEU A 338 -24.09 -14.85 19.20
CA LEU A 338 -24.78 -14.91 17.92
C LEU A 338 -26.22 -15.43 18.06
N ALA A 339 -26.45 -16.49 18.85
CA ALA A 339 -27.76 -17.01 19.09
C ALA A 339 -28.69 -15.99 19.80
N GLY A 340 -28.11 -15.14 20.67
CA GLY A 340 -28.84 -14.06 21.33
C GLY A 340 -29.21 -12.90 20.38
N ARG A 341 -28.32 -12.57 19.44
CA ARG A 341 -28.57 -11.51 18.43
C ARG A 341 -29.61 -11.95 17.39
N TYR A 342 -29.59 -13.21 17.02
CA TYR A 342 -30.45 -13.78 15.97
C TYR A 342 -31.69 -14.50 16.56
N SER A 343 -32.37 -13.88 17.51
CA SER A 343 -33.57 -14.48 18.18
C SER A 343 -34.65 -14.96 17.22
N ASP A 344 -34.71 -14.41 16.01
CA ASP A 344 -35.70 -14.77 14.97
C ASP A 344 -35.15 -15.77 13.93
N ILE A 345 -33.88 -16.14 14.01
CA ILE A 345 -33.23 -17.11 13.10
C ILE A 345 -33.14 -18.45 13.82
N LYS A 346 -33.51 -19.54 13.13
CA LYS A 346 -33.38 -20.89 13.70
C LYS A 346 -31.92 -21.17 13.99
N ALA A 347 -31.60 -21.69 15.16
CA ALA A 347 -30.25 -22.05 15.58
C ALA A 347 -29.49 -22.90 14.52
N ASP A 348 -30.22 -23.76 13.79
CA ASP A 348 -29.72 -24.60 12.69
C ASP A 348 -29.16 -23.80 11.51
N SER A 349 -29.37 -22.48 11.44
CA SER A 349 -28.79 -21.62 10.37
C SER A 349 -27.45 -20.99 10.74
N LEU A 350 -27.05 -20.99 12.02
CA LEU A 350 -25.80 -20.44 12.49
C LEU A 350 -24.61 -21.37 12.24
N THR A 351 -24.86 -22.67 12.22
CA THR A 351 -23.81 -23.68 12.09
C THR A 351 -24.00 -24.55 10.86
N ASN A 352 -22.93 -25.18 10.44
CA ASN A 352 -22.93 -26.30 9.53
C ASN A 352 -23.35 -27.59 10.26
N GLU A 353 -23.52 -28.70 9.52
CA GLU A 353 -23.88 -30.01 10.10
C GLU A 353 -22.85 -30.54 11.12
N ASP A 354 -21.59 -30.16 10.97
CA ASP A 354 -20.47 -30.51 11.87
C ASP A 354 -20.36 -29.61 13.11
N GLY A 355 -21.29 -28.67 13.27
CA GLY A 355 -21.32 -27.68 14.34
C GLY A 355 -20.45 -26.45 14.12
N THR A 356 -19.68 -26.35 13.02
CA THR A 356 -18.87 -25.17 12.72
C THR A 356 -19.76 -23.94 12.55
N ILE A 357 -19.51 -22.86 13.30
CA ILE A 357 -20.17 -21.57 13.09
C ILE A 357 -19.76 -21.06 11.71
N ARG A 358 -20.75 -20.78 10.86
CA ARG A 358 -20.53 -20.38 9.47
C ARG A 358 -19.79 -19.05 9.38
N TRP A 359 -18.86 -18.95 8.44
CA TRP A 359 -18.22 -17.69 8.13
C TRP A 359 -19.22 -16.73 7.48
N ASN A 360 -19.40 -15.54 8.06
CA ASN A 360 -20.36 -14.53 7.59
C ASN A 360 -19.89 -13.12 7.95
N ILE A 361 -18.70 -12.74 7.55
CA ILE A 361 -18.09 -11.45 7.90
C ILE A 361 -18.77 -10.26 7.21
N GLU A 362 -19.62 -10.50 6.22
CA GLU A 362 -20.48 -9.52 5.58
C GLU A 362 -21.71 -9.17 6.43
N ASN A 363 -21.99 -9.92 7.48
CA ASN A 363 -23.02 -9.61 8.46
C ASN A 363 -22.42 -8.84 9.65
N LYS A 364 -23.04 -7.71 10.01
CA LYS A 364 -22.53 -6.81 11.07
C LYS A 364 -22.55 -7.46 12.45
N ASP A 365 -23.59 -8.22 12.79
CA ASP A 365 -23.67 -8.91 14.07
C ASP A 365 -22.60 -10.00 14.19
N PHE A 366 -22.35 -10.75 13.10
CA PHE A 366 -21.26 -11.71 13.07
C PHE A 366 -19.90 -11.03 13.25
N TYR A 367 -19.65 -9.93 12.51
CA TYR A 367 -18.43 -9.15 12.67
C TYR A 367 -18.19 -8.74 14.13
N GLU A 368 -19.19 -8.10 14.76
CA GLU A 368 -19.07 -7.62 16.13
C GLU A 368 -18.78 -8.74 17.13
N ALA A 369 -19.54 -9.84 17.03
CA ALA A 369 -19.36 -10.99 17.91
C ALA A 369 -18.03 -11.72 17.66
N PHE A 370 -17.64 -11.93 16.39
CA PHE A 370 -16.39 -12.57 16.02
C PHE A 370 -15.18 -11.78 16.52
N PHE A 371 -15.16 -10.46 16.29
CA PHE A 371 -14.06 -9.62 16.79
C PHE A 371 -14.00 -9.63 18.31
N GLU A 372 -15.14 -9.55 19.01
CA GLU A 372 -15.19 -9.52 20.48
C GLU A 372 -14.69 -10.84 21.10
N HIS A 373 -15.18 -11.97 20.61
CA HIS A 373 -14.92 -13.26 21.25
C HIS A 373 -13.69 -13.99 20.69
N ILE A 374 -13.32 -13.74 19.44
CA ILE A 374 -12.22 -14.47 18.77
C ILE A 374 -10.95 -13.61 18.69
N LEU A 375 -11.01 -12.38 18.20
CA LEU A 375 -9.79 -11.60 17.96
C LEU A 375 -9.33 -10.79 19.19
N ARG A 376 -10.26 -10.17 19.95
CA ARG A 376 -9.92 -9.37 21.13
C ARG A 376 -9.12 -10.11 22.20
N PRO A 377 -9.34 -11.39 22.50
CA PRO A 377 -8.48 -12.12 23.43
C PRO A 377 -7.01 -12.10 23.04
N HIS A 378 -6.69 -12.18 21.77
CA HIS A 378 -5.32 -12.11 21.26
C HIS A 378 -4.75 -10.69 21.31
N GLU A 379 -5.55 -9.68 20.96
CA GLU A 379 -5.16 -8.28 21.07
C GLU A 379 -4.94 -7.84 22.53
N ASN A 380 -5.71 -8.40 23.46
CA ASN A 380 -5.57 -8.11 24.89
C ASN A 380 -4.29 -8.66 25.49
N ILE A 381 -3.71 -9.72 24.95
CA ILE A 381 -2.39 -10.23 25.36
C ILE A 381 -1.24 -9.58 24.58
N GLY A 382 -1.54 -8.67 23.59
CA GLY A 382 -0.53 -7.84 22.96
C GLY A 382 -0.28 -8.08 21.47
N VAL A 383 -1.09 -8.84 20.75
CA VAL A 383 -0.97 -8.89 19.28
C VAL A 383 -1.18 -7.49 18.71
N ASP A 384 -0.18 -6.98 17.98
CA ASP A 384 -0.13 -5.57 17.54
C ASP A 384 -0.97 -5.29 16.30
N PHE A 385 -1.04 -6.24 15.37
CA PHE A 385 -1.78 -6.13 14.11
C PHE A 385 -2.08 -7.51 13.54
N TRP A 386 -2.88 -7.57 12.46
CA TRP A 386 -3.31 -8.81 11.84
C TRP A 386 -2.70 -9.01 10.47
N TRP A 387 -2.22 -10.23 10.20
CA TRP A 387 -1.88 -10.68 8.85
C TRP A 387 -3.05 -11.50 8.30
N VAL A 388 -3.82 -10.89 7.40
CA VAL A 388 -4.97 -11.51 6.73
C VAL A 388 -4.49 -12.11 5.41
N ASP A 389 -4.24 -13.41 5.40
CA ASP A 389 -3.65 -14.14 4.28
C ASP A 389 -4.72 -14.87 3.44
N TRP A 390 -4.31 -15.91 2.74
CA TRP A 390 -5.10 -16.73 1.82
C TRP A 390 -6.26 -17.50 2.48
N GLN A 391 -6.85 -18.41 1.69
CA GLN A 391 -7.99 -19.28 2.02
C GLN A 391 -9.33 -18.55 2.16
N GLN A 392 -9.36 -17.28 1.83
CA GLN A 392 -10.59 -16.53 1.66
C GLN A 392 -11.26 -16.95 0.34
N TRP A 393 -12.58 -17.00 0.33
CA TRP A 393 -13.34 -17.11 -0.91
C TRP A 393 -13.13 -15.87 -1.77
N MET A 394 -13.10 -16.00 -3.11
CA MET A 394 -12.97 -14.83 -4.00
C MET A 394 -14.13 -13.86 -3.82
N ILE A 395 -15.36 -14.38 -3.84
CA ILE A 395 -16.60 -13.64 -3.61
C ILE A 395 -17.19 -14.09 -2.28
N ALA A 396 -17.72 -13.16 -1.50
CA ALA A 396 -18.41 -13.44 -0.25
C ALA A 396 -19.61 -14.36 -0.48
N GLN A 397 -19.85 -15.25 0.49
CA GLN A 397 -20.87 -16.31 0.31
C GLN A 397 -22.30 -15.79 0.40
N ASN A 398 -22.53 -14.75 1.20
CA ASN A 398 -23.88 -14.26 1.53
C ASN A 398 -24.16 -12.88 0.92
N GLU A 399 -23.18 -12.23 0.28
CA GLU A 399 -23.37 -10.93 -0.37
C GLU A 399 -22.91 -11.00 -1.83
N PRO A 400 -23.85 -10.95 -2.81
CA PRO A 400 -23.50 -11.07 -4.22
C PRO A 400 -22.51 -10.00 -4.70
N ASN A 401 -21.56 -10.41 -5.52
CA ASN A 401 -20.54 -9.54 -6.14
C ASN A 401 -19.57 -8.86 -5.16
N LEU A 402 -19.64 -9.16 -3.87
CA LEU A 402 -18.73 -8.63 -2.87
C LEU A 402 -17.39 -9.36 -2.95
N GLY A 403 -16.32 -8.63 -3.32
CA GLY A 403 -14.94 -9.14 -3.24
C GLY A 403 -14.52 -9.35 -1.80
N ASN A 404 -14.31 -10.62 -1.42
CA ASN A 404 -14.04 -10.98 -0.03
C ASN A 404 -12.71 -10.39 0.48
N THR A 405 -11.67 -10.39 -0.34
CA THR A 405 -10.39 -9.76 0.02
C THR A 405 -10.54 -8.27 0.33
N PHE A 406 -11.23 -7.52 -0.54
CA PHE A 406 -11.50 -6.10 -0.29
C PHE A 406 -12.29 -5.89 1.01
N TRP A 407 -13.33 -6.72 1.23
CA TRP A 407 -14.19 -6.59 2.38
C TRP A 407 -13.49 -6.91 3.70
N LEU A 408 -12.70 -7.98 3.75
CA LEU A 408 -11.87 -8.29 4.92
C LEU A 408 -10.88 -7.16 5.23
N ASN A 409 -10.22 -6.61 4.20
CA ASN A 409 -9.30 -5.49 4.39
C ASN A 409 -10.03 -4.26 4.97
N HIS A 410 -11.24 -3.96 4.46
CA HIS A 410 -12.07 -2.88 4.99
C HIS A 410 -12.44 -3.10 6.46
N VAL A 411 -12.94 -4.28 6.79
CA VAL A 411 -13.42 -4.59 8.15
C VAL A 411 -12.28 -4.59 9.17
N PHE A 412 -11.18 -5.30 8.85
CA PHE A 412 -10.04 -5.39 9.77
C PHE A 412 -9.32 -4.06 9.97
N PHE A 413 -9.18 -3.26 8.90
CA PHE A 413 -8.53 -1.95 9.01
C PHE A 413 -9.37 -0.94 9.79
N ASN A 414 -10.70 -0.94 9.61
CA ASN A 414 -11.60 0.04 10.23
C ASN A 414 -12.11 -0.37 11.61
N ASP A 415 -11.64 -1.48 12.16
CA ASP A 415 -12.04 -1.87 13.52
C ASP A 415 -11.60 -0.85 14.57
N LYS A 416 -12.60 -0.18 15.17
CA LYS A 416 -12.38 0.98 16.06
C LYS A 416 -11.70 0.64 17.38
N LYS A 417 -11.86 -0.57 17.89
CA LYS A 417 -11.23 -0.96 19.16
C LYS A 417 -9.72 -1.09 18.98
N LEU A 418 -9.29 -1.64 17.85
CA LEU A 418 -7.86 -1.69 17.51
C LEU A 418 -7.30 -0.28 17.25
N GLN A 419 -8.03 0.54 16.49
CA GLN A 419 -7.65 1.93 16.17
C GLN A 419 -7.55 2.85 17.39
N ALA A 420 -8.35 2.60 18.44
CA ALA A 420 -8.34 3.42 19.64
C ALA A 420 -6.99 3.36 20.40
N LYS A 421 -6.21 2.31 20.20
CA LYS A 421 -4.93 2.11 20.86
C LYS A 421 -3.75 2.60 20.04
N ASN A 422 -3.79 2.39 18.73
CA ASN A 422 -2.65 2.56 17.81
C ASN A 422 -3.10 3.13 16.47
N ARG A 423 -2.12 3.58 15.67
CA ARG A 423 -2.34 3.90 14.26
C ARG A 423 -2.76 2.62 13.52
N PRO A 424 -3.90 2.64 12.79
CA PRO A 424 -4.42 1.43 12.16
C PRO A 424 -3.51 0.98 11.02
N PHE A 425 -3.26 -0.31 10.96
CA PHE A 425 -2.73 -0.96 9.80
C PHE A 425 -3.01 -2.47 9.86
N ILE A 426 -3.03 -3.12 8.71
CA ILE A 426 -3.15 -4.57 8.55
C ILE A 426 -2.12 -5.04 7.51
N PHE A 427 -1.83 -6.33 7.52
CA PHE A 427 -0.96 -6.97 6.54
C PHE A 427 -1.79 -7.96 5.73
N HIS A 428 -1.88 -7.78 4.40
CA HIS A 428 -2.92 -8.45 3.61
C HIS A 428 -2.59 -8.53 2.11
N ARG A 429 -3.50 -9.07 1.31
CA ARG A 429 -3.40 -9.13 -0.16
C ARG A 429 -4.20 -8.00 -0.83
N TRP A 430 -3.88 -7.67 -2.08
CA TRP A 430 -4.58 -6.65 -2.85
C TRP A 430 -6.03 -7.04 -3.16
N GLY A 431 -6.97 -6.14 -2.91
CA GLY A 431 -8.40 -6.31 -3.11
C GLY A 431 -9.03 -5.44 -4.22
N GLY A 432 -8.22 -4.86 -5.13
CA GLY A 432 -8.70 -4.00 -6.22
C GLY A 432 -8.70 -2.50 -5.89
N LEU A 433 -9.07 -1.66 -6.85
CA LEU A 433 -9.10 -0.20 -6.68
C LEU A 433 -9.88 0.21 -5.42
N GLY A 434 -9.35 1.20 -4.71
CA GLY A 434 -9.84 1.63 -3.41
C GLY A 434 -9.13 0.96 -2.22
N ASN A 435 -8.44 -0.17 -2.45
CA ASN A 435 -7.75 -0.92 -1.39
C ASN A 435 -6.49 -0.21 -0.85
N HIS A 436 -5.98 0.82 -1.54
CA HIS A 436 -4.88 1.66 -1.07
C HIS A 436 -5.17 2.34 0.29
N ARG A 437 -6.45 2.44 0.68
CA ARG A 437 -6.88 2.93 2.00
C ARG A 437 -6.54 2.00 3.16
N TYR A 438 -6.16 0.77 2.86
CA TYR A 438 -5.92 -0.29 3.86
C TYR A 438 -4.51 -0.86 3.69
N PRO A 439 -3.43 -0.11 4.05
CA PRO A 439 -2.08 -0.65 3.99
C PRO A 439 -1.89 -1.71 5.08
N ILE A 440 -1.03 -2.71 4.85
CA ILE A 440 0.02 -2.93 3.86
C ILE A 440 -0.26 -4.21 3.09
N GLY A 441 0.12 -4.25 1.80
CA GLY A 441 0.03 -5.46 1.01
C GLY A 441 1.29 -6.32 1.06
N PHE A 442 1.15 -7.64 0.80
CA PHE A 442 2.27 -8.49 0.45
C PHE A 442 2.04 -9.22 -0.87
N SER A 443 3.12 -9.51 -1.57
CA SER A 443 3.07 -10.00 -2.95
C SER A 443 2.73 -11.48 -3.09
N GLY A 444 2.71 -12.24 -1.98
CA GLY A 444 2.45 -13.69 -2.00
C GLY A 444 3.71 -14.51 -2.27
N ASP A 445 3.50 -15.79 -2.59
CA ASP A 445 4.45 -16.89 -2.55
C ASP A 445 5.25 -17.00 -3.85
N SER A 446 6.01 -15.95 -4.21
CA SER A 446 6.85 -15.94 -5.41
C SER A 446 8.02 -16.92 -5.32
N GLU A 447 8.50 -17.37 -6.49
CA GLU A 447 9.58 -18.36 -6.54
C GLU A 447 10.95 -17.77 -6.21
N ALA A 448 11.82 -18.56 -5.57
CA ALA A 448 13.17 -18.15 -5.19
C ALA A 448 14.14 -18.23 -6.38
N THR A 449 13.98 -17.32 -7.35
CA THR A 449 14.80 -17.25 -8.57
C THR A 449 15.26 -15.82 -8.86
N PHE A 450 16.35 -15.68 -9.62
CA PHE A 450 16.78 -14.37 -10.10
C PHE A 450 15.79 -13.73 -11.07
N SER A 451 15.04 -14.50 -11.85
CA SER A 451 13.99 -13.97 -12.73
C SER A 451 12.81 -13.42 -11.95
N SER A 452 12.43 -14.07 -10.86
CA SER A 452 11.43 -13.54 -9.93
C SER A 452 11.92 -12.24 -9.26
N LEU A 453 13.16 -12.22 -8.77
CA LEU A 453 13.78 -11.00 -8.22
C LEU A 453 13.82 -9.86 -9.26
N ALA A 454 14.13 -10.15 -10.52
CA ALA A 454 14.21 -9.15 -11.58
C ALA A 454 12.88 -8.46 -11.86
N PHE A 455 11.75 -9.13 -11.61
CA PHE A 455 10.42 -8.57 -11.78
C PHE A 455 9.98 -7.67 -10.61
N GLN A 456 10.51 -7.86 -9.39
CA GLN A 456 10.07 -7.15 -8.19
C GLN A 456 10.19 -5.62 -8.26
N PRO A 457 11.27 -5.01 -8.80
CA PRO A 457 11.36 -3.55 -8.92
C PRO A 457 10.24 -2.96 -9.79
N TYR A 458 9.97 -3.57 -10.95
CA TYR A 458 8.87 -3.17 -11.84
C TYR A 458 7.52 -3.32 -11.14
N PHE A 459 7.25 -4.47 -10.54
CA PHE A 459 5.99 -4.75 -9.83
C PHE A 459 5.71 -3.74 -8.72
N THR A 460 6.71 -3.48 -7.86
CA THR A 460 6.57 -2.56 -6.72
C THR A 460 6.35 -1.12 -7.16
N ALA A 461 7.11 -0.66 -8.15
CA ALA A 461 6.98 0.70 -8.66
C ALA A 461 5.62 0.88 -9.36
N THR A 462 5.21 -0.09 -10.19
CA THR A 462 3.95 -0.07 -10.95
C THR A 462 2.71 -0.10 -10.05
N ALA A 463 2.77 -0.75 -8.88
CA ALA A 463 1.68 -0.72 -7.90
C ALA A 463 1.32 0.70 -7.46
N SER A 464 2.27 1.65 -7.51
CA SER A 464 2.00 3.07 -7.25
C SER A 464 1.02 3.70 -8.25
N ASN A 465 0.85 3.13 -9.47
CA ASN A 465 -0.11 3.61 -10.47
C ASN A 465 -1.58 3.46 -10.06
N VAL A 466 -1.85 2.77 -8.96
CA VAL A 466 -3.19 2.65 -8.34
C VAL A 466 -3.19 3.12 -6.89
N GLY A 467 -2.18 3.93 -6.50
CA GLY A 467 -2.02 4.43 -5.15
C GLY A 467 -1.58 3.38 -4.12
N TYR A 468 -1.24 2.16 -4.55
CA TYR A 468 -0.89 1.05 -3.65
C TYR A 468 0.61 1.00 -3.37
N GLY A 469 1.11 1.98 -2.60
CA GLY A 469 2.55 2.26 -2.44
C GLY A 469 3.28 1.42 -1.38
N TYR A 470 2.59 0.56 -0.61
CA TYR A 470 3.20 -0.21 0.48
C TYR A 470 3.14 -1.70 0.20
N TRP A 471 4.17 -2.21 -0.49
CA TRP A 471 4.36 -3.63 -0.73
C TRP A 471 5.43 -4.25 0.17
N SER A 472 5.13 -5.44 0.69
CA SER A 472 6.06 -6.38 1.28
C SER A 472 6.27 -7.54 0.32
N HIS A 473 7.51 -7.93 0.10
CA HIS A 473 7.87 -9.12 -0.67
C HIS A 473 8.21 -10.27 0.27
N ASP A 474 8.12 -11.50 -0.24
CA ASP A 474 8.76 -12.65 0.39
C ASP A 474 10.25 -12.62 0.04
N ILE A 475 11.00 -11.77 0.78
CA ILE A 475 12.41 -11.53 0.50
C ILE A 475 13.22 -12.81 0.67
N GLY A 476 13.87 -13.21 -0.43
CA GLY A 476 14.57 -14.48 -0.59
C GLY A 476 13.81 -15.47 -1.48
N GLY A 477 12.54 -15.16 -1.82
CA GLY A 477 11.60 -16.04 -2.50
C GLY A 477 10.93 -17.03 -1.54
N HIS A 478 9.69 -17.42 -1.82
CA HIS A 478 8.90 -18.27 -0.94
C HIS A 478 9.21 -19.74 -1.14
N ASN A 479 9.22 -20.21 -2.38
CA ASN A 479 9.36 -21.64 -2.75
C ASN A 479 10.64 -21.94 -3.53
N GLN A 480 11.00 -23.23 -3.66
CA GLN A 480 11.78 -23.91 -4.70
C GLN A 480 13.29 -24.01 -4.59
N GLU A 481 13.81 -24.65 -5.64
CA GLU A 481 15.22 -24.78 -5.95
C GLU A 481 15.88 -23.40 -6.00
N GLY A 482 17.01 -23.22 -5.38
CA GLY A 482 17.65 -21.91 -5.24
C GLY A 482 17.24 -21.12 -3.99
N ALA A 483 16.27 -21.59 -3.24
CA ALA A 483 15.81 -20.92 -2.01
C ALA A 483 16.91 -20.70 -0.93
N ASN A 484 18.02 -21.41 -1.02
CA ASN A 484 19.22 -21.27 -0.19
C ASN A 484 20.44 -20.72 -0.95
N ASP A 485 20.26 -20.18 -2.15
CA ASP A 485 21.33 -19.47 -2.84
C ASP A 485 21.71 -18.21 -2.07
N ALA A 486 22.95 -18.16 -1.60
CA ALA A 486 23.45 -17.06 -0.76
C ALA A 486 23.54 -15.76 -1.55
N GLU A 487 23.85 -15.80 -2.85
CA GLU A 487 23.89 -14.61 -3.69
C GLU A 487 22.47 -14.09 -3.96
N LEU A 488 21.53 -14.94 -4.36
CA LEU A 488 20.15 -14.58 -4.60
C LEU A 488 19.53 -13.93 -3.35
N TYR A 489 19.74 -14.54 -2.18
CA TYR A 489 19.18 -14.03 -0.93
C TYR A 489 19.78 -12.67 -0.55
N LEU A 490 21.09 -12.49 -0.72
CA LEU A 490 21.75 -11.19 -0.52
C LEU A 490 21.18 -10.13 -1.46
N ARG A 491 21.08 -10.41 -2.77
CA ARG A 491 20.57 -9.46 -3.76
C ARG A 491 19.11 -9.10 -3.47
N TRP A 492 18.33 -10.06 -2.99
CA TRP A 492 16.94 -9.78 -2.59
C TRP A 492 16.86 -8.90 -1.33
N ILE A 493 17.71 -9.12 -0.31
CA ILE A 493 17.81 -8.22 0.86
C ILE A 493 18.25 -6.83 0.44
N GLN A 494 19.25 -6.70 -0.44
CA GLN A 494 19.72 -5.42 -0.97
C GLN A 494 18.61 -4.66 -1.70
N TYR A 495 17.82 -5.34 -2.52
CA TYR A 495 16.60 -4.76 -3.10
C TYR A 495 15.60 -4.36 -2.00
N GLY A 496 15.40 -5.21 -1.01
CA GLY A 496 14.49 -4.98 0.12
C GLY A 496 14.81 -3.72 0.94
N VAL A 497 16.08 -3.31 1.00
CA VAL A 497 16.48 -2.04 1.66
C VAL A 497 15.74 -0.85 1.07
N PHE A 498 15.54 -0.84 -0.24
CA PHE A 498 14.87 0.19 -1.02
C PHE A 498 13.46 -0.22 -1.49
N SER A 499 12.84 -1.17 -0.81
CA SER A 499 11.41 -1.48 -0.94
C SER A 499 10.63 -0.86 0.22
N PRO A 500 9.30 -0.72 0.14
CA PRO A 500 8.53 -0.13 1.22
C PRO A 500 8.67 -0.89 2.53
N ILE A 501 8.63 -2.21 2.50
CA ILE A 501 8.72 -3.09 3.68
C ILE A 501 9.85 -4.09 3.51
N LEU A 502 10.72 -4.21 4.52
CA LEU A 502 11.83 -5.16 4.55
C LEU A 502 11.45 -6.38 5.40
N ARG A 503 10.84 -7.40 4.78
CA ARG A 503 10.42 -8.65 5.44
C ARG A 503 11.02 -9.86 4.73
N THR A 504 11.85 -10.62 5.42
CA THR A 504 12.27 -11.94 4.93
C THR A 504 11.19 -12.98 5.21
N HIS A 505 10.89 -13.84 4.22
CA HIS A 505 9.88 -14.89 4.39
C HIS A 505 10.17 -16.10 3.48
N ALA A 506 9.62 -17.26 3.82
CA ALA A 506 9.65 -18.48 3.02
C ALA A 506 8.66 -19.52 3.53
N THR A 507 8.42 -20.55 2.68
CA THR A 507 7.61 -21.73 3.02
C THR A 507 8.23 -22.61 4.11
N ALA A 508 7.42 -23.55 4.63
CA ALA A 508 7.76 -24.49 5.70
C ALA A 508 8.81 -25.56 5.32
N ALA A 509 9.24 -25.63 4.06
CA ALA A 509 10.24 -26.61 3.64
C ALA A 509 11.50 -26.52 4.52
N GLY A 510 11.87 -27.61 5.17
CA GLY A 510 12.95 -27.63 6.17
C GLY A 510 14.34 -27.29 5.61
N HIS A 511 14.52 -27.40 4.28
CA HIS A 511 15.76 -27.02 3.60
C HIS A 511 15.85 -25.53 3.27
N ILE A 512 14.76 -24.73 3.42
CA ILE A 512 14.78 -23.30 3.15
C ILE A 512 15.16 -22.53 4.41
N GLU A 513 16.20 -21.72 4.33
CA GLU A 513 16.73 -20.95 5.44
C GLU A 513 16.44 -19.44 5.26
N ARG A 514 16.04 -18.75 6.33
CA ARG A 514 15.87 -17.28 6.34
C ARG A 514 16.64 -16.59 7.47
N ARG A 515 17.33 -17.35 8.29
CA ARG A 515 18.26 -16.82 9.29
C ARG A 515 19.54 -16.39 8.59
N ILE A 516 19.72 -15.10 8.35
CA ILE A 516 20.83 -14.55 7.56
C ILE A 516 22.21 -15.00 8.06
N TRP A 517 22.36 -15.25 9.36
CA TRP A 517 23.63 -15.74 9.96
C TRP A 517 24.00 -17.19 9.63
N LYS A 518 23.15 -17.88 8.89
CA LYS A 518 23.44 -19.22 8.37
C LYS A 518 24.10 -19.21 7.01
N TYR A 519 24.30 -18.02 6.41
CA TYR A 519 24.87 -17.85 5.10
C TYR A 519 26.30 -17.28 5.16
N ALA A 520 27.15 -17.64 4.19
CA ALA A 520 28.53 -17.18 4.12
C ALA A 520 28.67 -15.65 3.94
N ASN A 521 27.68 -15.01 3.33
CA ASN A 521 27.61 -13.57 3.12
C ASN A 521 26.74 -12.84 4.18
N PHE A 522 26.77 -13.35 5.39
CA PHE A 522 26.02 -12.78 6.54
C PHE A 522 26.34 -11.30 6.78
N GLU A 523 27.63 -10.92 6.77
CA GLU A 523 28.03 -9.56 7.05
C GLU A 523 27.42 -8.57 6.05
N GLN A 524 27.43 -8.90 4.74
CA GLN A 524 26.82 -8.09 3.70
C GLN A 524 25.31 -7.93 3.88
N MET A 525 24.62 -9.01 4.28
CA MET A 525 23.18 -8.98 4.56
C MET A 525 22.86 -8.09 5.77
N ARG A 526 23.65 -8.21 6.84
CA ARG A 526 23.49 -7.38 8.04
C ARG A 526 23.77 -5.89 7.74
N ASP A 527 24.82 -5.60 6.98
CA ASP A 527 25.17 -4.24 6.60
C ASP A 527 24.08 -3.60 5.72
N ALA A 528 23.45 -4.37 4.83
CA ALA A 528 22.28 -3.93 4.07
C ALA A 528 21.11 -3.59 5.00
N ILE A 529 20.84 -4.40 6.04
CA ILE A 529 19.81 -4.08 7.04
C ILE A 529 20.18 -2.80 7.81
N TYR A 530 21.45 -2.60 8.19
CA TYR A 530 21.87 -1.34 8.81
C TYR A 530 21.66 -0.12 7.92
N LEU A 531 21.90 -0.25 6.62
CA LEU A 531 21.59 0.82 5.66
C LEU A 531 20.10 1.16 5.66
N ARG A 532 19.22 0.15 5.74
CA ARG A 532 17.77 0.36 5.90
C ARG A 532 17.47 1.21 7.12
N TYR A 533 18.05 0.88 8.27
CA TYR A 533 17.82 1.63 9.52
C TYR A 533 18.40 3.05 9.47
N ALA A 534 19.53 3.23 8.82
CA ALA A 534 20.09 4.57 8.59
C ALA A 534 19.14 5.43 7.76
N LEU A 535 18.49 4.87 6.75
CA LEU A 535 17.56 5.58 5.85
C LEU A 535 16.17 5.83 6.44
N ILE A 536 15.83 5.32 7.61
CA ILE A 536 14.48 5.46 8.21
C ILE A 536 13.98 6.91 8.26
N PRO A 537 14.75 7.93 8.67
CA PRO A 537 14.23 9.30 8.70
C PRO A 537 13.84 9.83 7.30
N TYR A 538 14.58 9.41 6.27
CA TYR A 538 14.22 9.68 4.88
C TYR A 538 12.95 8.90 4.46
N ILE A 539 12.93 7.59 4.72
CA ILE A 539 11.81 6.69 4.38
C ILE A 539 10.50 7.16 5.02
N TYR A 540 10.54 7.48 6.30
CA TYR A 540 9.35 7.91 7.03
C TYR A 540 8.83 9.27 6.58
N THR A 541 9.74 10.18 6.23
CA THR A 541 9.38 11.47 5.59
C THR A 541 8.74 11.25 4.23
N MET A 542 9.26 10.33 3.41
CA MET A 542 8.67 9.99 2.11
C MET A 542 7.33 9.26 2.24
N ALA A 543 7.14 8.46 3.28
CA ALA A 543 5.85 7.85 3.61
C ALA A 543 4.80 8.92 3.99
N ARG A 544 5.19 9.94 4.76
CA ARG A 544 4.32 11.10 5.03
C ARG A 544 4.03 11.89 3.75
N TRP A 545 5.02 12.09 2.90
CA TRP A 545 4.83 12.74 1.62
C TRP A 545 3.85 11.96 0.72
N SER A 546 3.90 10.62 0.73
CA SER A 546 2.91 9.77 0.03
C SER A 546 1.49 9.99 0.55
N TYR A 547 1.30 10.09 1.87
CA TYR A 547 0.02 10.45 2.47
C TYR A 547 -0.49 11.82 2.00
N ASP A 548 0.40 12.82 1.95
CA ASP A 548 0.03 14.20 1.59
C ASP A 548 -0.29 14.35 0.09
N THR A 549 0.43 13.65 -0.79
CA THR A 549 0.38 13.85 -2.25
C THR A 549 -0.36 12.76 -3.03
N GLY A 550 -0.56 11.57 -2.46
CA GLY A 550 -1.09 10.41 -3.17
C GLY A 550 -0.08 9.68 -4.06
N VAL A 551 1.20 10.08 -4.04
CA VAL A 551 2.26 9.49 -4.87
C VAL A 551 3.11 8.54 -4.05
N GLY A 552 3.28 7.30 -4.53
CA GLY A 552 4.03 6.26 -3.82
C GLY A 552 5.52 6.58 -3.64
N MET A 553 6.12 6.02 -2.58
CA MET A 553 7.55 6.18 -2.26
C MET A 553 8.44 5.46 -3.29
N CYS A 554 8.08 4.25 -3.73
CA CYS A 554 8.69 3.56 -4.87
C CYS A 554 7.88 3.89 -6.10
N ARG A 555 8.47 4.62 -7.06
CA ARG A 555 7.74 5.06 -8.24
C ARG A 555 8.54 4.87 -9.52
N PRO A 556 7.86 4.53 -10.62
CA PRO A 556 8.52 4.40 -11.92
C PRO A 556 9.18 5.72 -12.34
N MET A 557 10.25 5.61 -13.13
CA MET A 557 10.99 6.79 -13.62
C MET A 557 10.11 7.77 -14.42
N TYR A 558 9.07 7.28 -15.10
CA TYR A 558 8.18 8.12 -15.91
C TYR A 558 7.32 9.10 -15.09
N TYR A 559 7.23 8.98 -13.77
CA TYR A 559 6.55 10.01 -12.97
C TYR A 559 7.31 11.35 -12.98
N ASP A 560 8.63 11.28 -13.05
CA ASP A 560 9.53 12.44 -13.06
C ASP A 560 10.01 12.80 -14.47
N TYR A 561 10.04 11.80 -15.39
CA TYR A 561 10.56 11.93 -16.75
C TYR A 561 9.60 11.33 -17.79
N PRO A 562 8.36 11.83 -17.88
CA PRO A 562 7.31 11.19 -18.69
C PRO A 562 7.58 11.21 -20.19
N GLU A 563 8.42 12.14 -20.68
CA GLU A 563 8.74 12.29 -22.10
C GLU A 563 10.00 11.54 -22.53
N ALA A 564 10.73 10.93 -21.59
CA ALA A 564 11.90 10.14 -21.91
C ALA A 564 11.52 8.67 -22.13
N ASP A 565 11.82 8.13 -23.32
CA ASP A 565 11.56 6.72 -23.62
C ASP A 565 12.34 5.77 -22.70
N GLU A 566 13.51 6.21 -22.23
CA GLU A 566 14.32 5.49 -21.25
C GLU A 566 13.59 5.26 -19.94
N ALA A 567 12.74 6.19 -19.51
CA ALA A 567 11.94 6.08 -18.30
C ALA A 567 10.96 4.89 -18.32
N TYR A 568 10.57 4.44 -19.52
CA TYR A 568 9.72 3.28 -19.73
C TYR A 568 10.50 2.01 -20.10
N ARG A 569 11.73 2.17 -20.61
CA ARG A 569 12.58 1.04 -21.02
C ARG A 569 13.39 0.45 -19.87
N TYR A 570 13.91 1.31 -18.98
CA TYR A 570 14.72 0.89 -17.82
C TYR A 570 13.83 0.65 -16.58
N GLU A 571 12.81 -0.16 -16.73
CA GLU A 571 11.78 -0.44 -15.72
C GLU A 571 12.27 -1.24 -14.50
N GLY A 572 13.49 -1.79 -14.55
CA GLY A 572 14.17 -2.42 -13.41
C GLY A 572 14.87 -1.42 -12.47
N GLN A 573 14.77 -0.11 -12.73
CA GLN A 573 15.21 0.98 -11.86
C GLN A 573 14.03 1.90 -11.53
N TYR A 574 14.10 2.61 -10.42
CA TYR A 574 12.99 3.43 -9.94
C TYR A 574 13.47 4.55 -9.02
N MET A 575 12.62 5.57 -8.80
CA MET A 575 12.85 6.57 -7.75
C MET A 575 12.35 6.04 -6.42
N PHE A 576 13.20 6.09 -5.41
CA PHE A 576 12.87 5.82 -4.01
C PHE A 576 12.79 7.15 -3.25
N GLY A 577 11.58 7.63 -3.02
CA GLY A 577 11.34 9.00 -2.61
C GLY A 577 11.74 10.00 -3.71
N ASN A 578 12.05 11.24 -3.31
CA ASN A 578 12.28 12.32 -4.25
C ASN A 578 13.72 12.41 -4.76
N ASP A 579 14.68 11.85 -4.03
CA ASP A 579 16.10 12.17 -4.20
C ASP A 579 17.00 10.97 -4.48
N ILE A 580 16.46 9.75 -4.41
CA ILE A 580 17.24 8.52 -4.57
C ILE A 580 16.77 7.75 -5.81
N LEU A 581 17.66 7.53 -6.77
CA LEU A 581 17.46 6.57 -7.85
C LEU A 581 18.07 5.23 -7.42
N VAL A 582 17.32 4.15 -7.58
CA VAL A 582 17.76 2.79 -7.22
C VAL A 582 17.71 1.91 -8.45
N ALA A 583 18.80 1.19 -8.72
CA ALA A 583 18.92 0.26 -9.84
C ALA A 583 19.46 -1.10 -9.34
N PRO A 584 18.68 -1.90 -8.61
CA PRO A 584 19.18 -3.07 -7.90
C PRO A 584 19.77 -4.12 -8.84
N VAL A 585 20.83 -4.80 -8.40
CA VAL A 585 21.36 -5.97 -9.11
C VAL A 585 20.38 -7.12 -8.93
N THR A 586 19.83 -7.60 -10.03
CA THR A 586 18.79 -8.63 -10.06
C THR A 586 19.18 -9.85 -10.92
N SER A 587 20.47 -9.99 -11.22
CA SER A 587 21.03 -11.12 -11.96
C SER A 587 22.20 -11.71 -11.19
N SER A 588 22.48 -13.01 -11.39
CA SER A 588 23.65 -13.66 -10.79
C SER A 588 24.95 -13.14 -11.38
N ASP A 589 25.98 -13.03 -10.55
CA ASP A 589 27.36 -12.73 -10.95
C ASP A 589 28.08 -13.95 -11.55
N LYS A 590 27.42 -15.10 -11.60
CA LYS A 590 27.95 -16.38 -12.13
C LYS A 590 29.26 -16.81 -11.46
N GLY A 591 29.45 -16.43 -10.20
CA GLY A 591 30.63 -16.78 -9.40
C GLY A 591 31.83 -15.84 -9.60
N THR A 592 31.69 -14.74 -10.34
CA THR A 592 32.76 -13.75 -10.55
C THR A 592 32.88 -12.73 -9.43
N ASN A 593 31.93 -12.69 -8.52
CA ASN A 593 31.76 -11.66 -7.48
C ASN A 593 31.54 -10.24 -8.01
N VAL A 594 31.27 -10.09 -9.30
CA VAL A 594 31.00 -8.80 -9.95
C VAL A 594 29.84 -8.97 -10.92
N SER A 595 28.85 -8.08 -10.83
CA SER A 595 27.72 -7.99 -11.76
C SER A 595 27.82 -6.67 -12.53
N GLU A 596 27.59 -6.71 -13.83
CA GLU A 596 27.46 -5.50 -14.66
C GLU A 596 26.01 -5.13 -14.81
N LYS A 597 25.72 -3.84 -14.84
CA LYS A 597 24.36 -3.30 -15.02
C LYS A 597 24.39 -2.01 -15.82
N ASP A 598 23.47 -1.92 -16.80
CA ASP A 598 23.16 -0.69 -17.50
C ASP A 598 22.14 0.11 -16.66
N ILE A 599 22.43 1.38 -16.45
CA ILE A 599 21.63 2.29 -15.63
C ILE A 599 21.43 3.57 -16.44
N TRP A 600 20.18 3.94 -16.64
CA TRP A 600 19.85 5.23 -17.21
C TRP A 600 19.85 6.29 -16.09
N LEU A 601 20.75 7.26 -16.21
CA LEU A 601 20.79 8.44 -15.37
C LEU A 601 20.14 9.60 -16.12
N PRO A 602 18.99 10.12 -15.67
CA PRO A 602 18.36 11.30 -16.29
C PRO A 602 19.27 12.53 -16.28
N GLU A 603 18.94 13.55 -17.07
CA GLU A 603 19.69 14.82 -17.08
C GLU A 603 19.92 15.38 -15.67
N GLY A 604 21.06 16.04 -15.46
CA GLY A 604 21.54 16.53 -14.18
C GLY A 604 22.73 15.74 -13.68
N LYS A 605 23.11 15.94 -12.42
CA LYS A 605 24.25 15.24 -11.80
C LYS A 605 23.78 14.24 -10.78
N TRP A 606 24.40 13.07 -10.78
CA TRP A 606 24.08 11.95 -9.90
C TRP A 606 25.29 11.53 -9.10
N TYR A 607 25.14 11.42 -7.83
CA TYR A 607 26.18 10.96 -6.91
C TYR A 607 25.99 9.46 -6.65
N GLU A 608 26.93 8.64 -7.17
CA GLU A 608 26.96 7.20 -6.87
C GLU A 608 27.45 6.99 -5.43
N VAL A 609 26.54 6.60 -4.55
CA VAL A 609 26.80 6.63 -3.11
C VAL A 609 27.91 5.66 -2.69
N MET A 610 27.99 4.48 -3.34
CA MET A 610 28.93 3.43 -2.98
C MET A 610 30.38 3.73 -3.37
N THR A 611 30.62 4.57 -4.38
CA THR A 611 31.96 4.92 -4.88
C THR A 611 32.37 6.35 -4.53
N GLY A 612 31.39 7.22 -4.25
CA GLY A 612 31.62 8.64 -4.07
C GLY A 612 31.80 9.42 -5.38
N GLU A 613 31.53 8.80 -6.53
CA GLU A 613 31.68 9.41 -7.86
C GLU A 613 30.48 10.29 -8.20
N LEU A 614 30.74 11.48 -8.74
CA LEU A 614 29.74 12.35 -9.32
C LEU A 614 29.68 12.11 -10.83
N ILE A 615 28.54 11.70 -11.35
CA ILE A 615 28.33 11.28 -12.74
C ILE A 615 27.39 12.27 -13.42
N ASP A 616 27.76 12.73 -14.62
CA ASP A 616 26.85 13.51 -15.46
C ASP A 616 25.79 12.57 -16.06
N GLY A 617 24.51 12.93 -15.86
CA GLY A 617 23.37 12.21 -16.41
C GLY A 617 23.10 12.54 -17.88
N GLY A 618 21.86 12.22 -18.35
CA GLY A 618 21.43 12.36 -19.74
C GLY A 618 21.83 11.16 -20.61
N SER A 619 22.34 10.08 -20.01
CA SER A 619 22.80 8.90 -20.75
C SER A 619 22.66 7.61 -19.95
N VAL A 620 22.85 6.49 -20.64
CA VAL A 620 23.00 5.17 -20.01
C VAL A 620 24.46 4.95 -19.69
N VAL A 621 24.73 4.52 -18.45
CA VAL A 621 26.06 4.15 -17.98
C VAL A 621 26.08 2.66 -17.64
N THR A 622 27.11 1.94 -18.09
CA THR A 622 27.37 0.56 -17.66
C THR A 622 28.30 0.58 -16.46
N ARG A 623 27.86 -0.01 -15.36
CA ARG A 623 28.61 -0.04 -14.09
C ARG A 623 28.78 -1.47 -13.59
N SER A 624 29.89 -1.71 -12.90
CA SER A 624 30.22 -3.00 -12.27
C SER A 624 30.09 -2.89 -10.76
N PHE A 625 29.41 -3.86 -10.15
CA PHE A 625 29.13 -3.89 -8.71
C PHE A 625 29.56 -5.22 -8.11
N THR A 626 30.29 -5.17 -6.99
CA THR A 626 30.57 -6.34 -6.17
C THR A 626 29.35 -6.74 -5.34
N ARG A 627 29.42 -7.86 -4.62
CA ARG A 627 28.32 -8.32 -3.76
C ARG A 627 28.04 -7.39 -2.58
N GLU A 628 29.02 -6.61 -2.14
CA GLU A 628 28.91 -5.61 -1.07
C GLU A 628 28.20 -4.33 -1.53
N GLN A 629 28.13 -4.08 -2.82
CA GLN A 629 27.64 -2.83 -3.38
C GLN A 629 26.20 -2.93 -3.81
N ILE A 630 25.43 -1.88 -3.47
CA ILE A 630 24.04 -1.67 -3.91
C ILE A 630 24.02 -0.49 -4.85
N PRO A 631 23.53 -0.62 -6.11
CA PRO A 631 23.43 0.51 -7.02
C PRO A 631 22.32 1.49 -6.61
N TYR A 632 22.69 2.59 -5.98
CA TYR A 632 21.80 3.70 -5.73
C TYR A 632 22.54 5.03 -5.81
N TYR A 633 21.80 6.06 -6.22
CA TYR A 633 22.32 7.35 -6.61
C TYR A 633 21.52 8.45 -5.95
N TYR A 634 22.21 9.47 -5.41
CA TYR A 634 21.55 10.70 -4.99
C TYR A 634 21.61 11.71 -6.11
N ARG A 635 20.52 12.40 -6.38
CA ARG A 635 20.59 13.52 -7.33
C ARG A 635 21.35 14.70 -6.74
N GLU A 636 21.84 15.60 -7.58
CA GLU A 636 22.42 16.87 -7.13
C GLU A 636 21.41 17.67 -6.29
N GLY A 637 21.90 18.31 -5.22
CA GLY A 637 21.06 19.05 -4.29
C GLY A 637 20.29 18.21 -3.28
N ALA A 638 20.41 16.88 -3.31
CA ALA A 638 19.73 16.03 -2.35
C ALA A 638 20.23 16.27 -0.91
N ILE A 639 19.30 16.18 0.03
CA ILE A 639 19.56 16.22 1.48
C ILE A 639 18.97 14.95 2.06
N ILE A 640 19.83 14.03 2.50
CA ILE A 640 19.43 12.72 3.01
C ILE A 640 19.66 12.67 4.52
N PRO A 641 18.60 12.68 5.33
CA PRO A 641 18.73 12.47 6.76
C PRO A 641 18.97 10.99 7.07
N LEU A 642 19.90 10.71 7.96
CA LEU A 642 20.30 9.36 8.35
C LEU A 642 20.34 9.23 9.87
N TYR A 643 19.80 8.11 10.39
CA TYR A 643 19.99 7.71 11.77
C TYR A 643 21.39 7.09 12.00
N PRO A 644 21.95 7.22 13.20
CA PRO A 644 23.09 6.42 13.62
C PRO A 644 22.72 4.94 13.70
N ARG A 645 23.71 4.08 13.91
CA ARG A 645 23.49 2.65 14.11
C ARG A 645 22.51 2.40 15.27
N MET A 646 21.47 1.63 15.03
CA MET A 646 20.43 1.30 16.01
C MET A 646 19.88 -0.11 15.79
N MET A 647 19.23 -0.67 16.81
CA MET A 647 18.77 -2.07 16.83
C MET A 647 17.25 -2.20 16.67
N HIS A 648 16.49 -1.15 16.90
CA HIS A 648 15.02 -1.10 16.77
C HIS A 648 14.55 0.35 16.72
N LEU A 649 13.31 0.58 16.28
CA LEU A 649 12.71 1.91 16.09
C LEU A 649 11.84 2.38 17.27
N LYS A 650 11.72 1.59 18.33
CA LYS A 650 10.90 1.94 19.50
C LYS A 650 11.38 3.21 20.20
N LYS A 651 12.68 3.50 20.13
CA LYS A 651 13.27 4.74 20.63
C LYS A 651 14.07 5.40 19.52
N ARG A 652 13.72 6.63 19.19
CA ARG A 652 14.46 7.41 18.20
C ARG A 652 15.80 7.87 18.78
N PRO A 653 16.85 7.98 17.94
CA PRO A 653 18.13 8.55 18.37
C PRO A 653 18.00 10.05 18.59
N GLU A 654 18.84 10.60 19.47
CA GLU A 654 18.92 12.02 19.76
C GLU A 654 19.66 12.83 18.67
N THR A 655 20.33 12.13 17.75
CA THR A 655 21.14 12.75 16.71
C THR A 655 20.70 12.29 15.33
N LEU A 656 20.77 13.21 14.38
CA LEU A 656 20.50 12.98 12.95
C LEU A 656 21.75 13.40 12.16
N THR A 657 22.20 12.53 11.25
CA THR A 657 23.25 12.88 10.29
C THR A 657 22.58 13.35 8.99
N LEU A 658 22.99 14.50 8.47
CA LEU A 658 22.52 14.99 7.18
C LEU A 658 23.63 14.79 6.14
N GLN A 659 23.32 14.06 5.09
CA GLN A 659 24.19 13.91 3.94
C GLN A 659 23.71 14.85 2.83
N PHE A 660 24.61 15.72 2.37
CA PHE A 660 24.32 16.69 1.31
C PHE A 660 25.03 16.30 0.02
N THR A 661 24.34 16.40 -1.12
CA THR A 661 24.96 16.26 -2.44
C THR A 661 25.24 17.64 -3.05
N PRO A 662 26.47 17.88 -3.53
CA PRO A 662 26.82 19.15 -4.14
C PRO A 662 26.14 19.35 -5.52
N GLY A 663 26.24 20.55 -6.06
CA GLY A 663 25.88 20.86 -7.45
C GLY A 663 24.63 21.72 -7.62
N ALA A 664 23.63 21.55 -6.79
CA ALA A 664 22.40 22.35 -6.84
C ALA A 664 21.95 22.83 -5.47
N ARG A 665 21.05 23.82 -5.47
CA ARG A 665 20.33 24.21 -4.25
C ARG A 665 19.33 23.12 -3.90
N GLY A 666 19.31 22.68 -2.63
CA GLY A 666 18.43 21.65 -2.12
C GLY A 666 17.52 22.08 -0.99
N GLU A 667 16.42 21.38 -0.84
CA GLU A 667 15.49 21.53 0.25
C GLU A 667 14.93 20.17 0.64
N PHE A 668 14.79 19.92 1.95
CA PHE A 668 14.16 18.72 2.50
C PHE A 668 13.29 19.10 3.70
N ASN A 669 12.04 18.69 3.70
CA ASN A 669 11.09 18.92 4.78
C ASN A 669 11.01 17.66 5.64
N TYR A 670 11.89 17.57 6.64
CA TYR A 670 11.98 16.45 7.55
C TYR A 670 10.74 16.34 8.45
N TYR A 671 10.11 15.18 8.45
CA TYR A 671 8.88 14.87 9.17
C TYR A 671 9.12 14.06 10.44
N GLU A 672 8.46 14.45 11.53
CA GLU A 672 8.45 13.70 12.80
C GLU A 672 7.08 13.73 13.47
N ASP A 673 6.70 12.60 14.08
CA ASP A 673 5.53 12.43 14.95
C ASP A 673 5.86 11.43 16.09
N ALA A 674 4.87 10.96 16.85
CA ALA A 674 5.10 9.97 17.89
C ALA A 674 5.34 8.53 17.38
N GLY A 675 5.28 8.29 16.07
CA GLY A 675 5.57 6.99 15.42
C GLY A 675 4.41 6.02 15.37
N ASN A 676 3.51 6.01 16.33
CA ASN A 676 2.36 5.09 16.38
C ASN A 676 1.05 5.74 16.85
N ASN A 677 0.99 7.06 16.96
CA ASN A 677 -0.22 7.77 17.35
C ASN A 677 -1.22 7.84 16.18
N ALA A 678 -2.50 7.81 16.50
CA ALA A 678 -3.58 7.90 15.49
C ALA A 678 -3.72 9.32 14.92
N ASP A 679 -3.30 10.34 15.65
CA ASP A 679 -3.43 11.77 15.30
C ASP A 679 -2.20 12.33 14.54
N TYR A 680 -1.42 11.47 13.88
CA TYR A 680 -0.23 11.83 13.09
C TYR A 680 -0.45 12.91 12.02
N GLN A 681 -1.70 13.19 11.68
CA GLN A 681 -2.07 14.22 10.72
C GLN A 681 -1.84 15.63 11.27
N THR A 682 -2.04 15.81 12.57
CA THR A 682 -1.98 17.08 13.29
C THR A 682 -0.92 17.12 14.38
N ALA A 683 -0.66 16.01 15.05
CA ALA A 683 0.37 15.87 16.10
C ALA A 683 1.72 15.50 15.46
N CYS A 684 2.29 16.42 14.70
CA CYS A 684 3.55 16.21 13.97
C CYS A 684 4.33 17.51 13.83
N THR A 685 5.61 17.39 13.47
CA THR A 685 6.48 18.53 13.15
C THR A 685 7.12 18.35 11.78
N PHE A 686 7.39 19.47 11.12
CA PHE A 686 8.20 19.54 9.91
C PHE A 686 9.38 20.48 10.14
N THR A 687 10.58 19.98 9.94
CA THR A 687 11.80 20.76 9.98
C THR A 687 12.30 20.99 8.55
N ARG A 688 12.28 22.24 8.10
CA ARG A 688 12.80 22.61 6.78
C ARG A 688 14.32 22.68 6.83
N ILE A 689 14.98 21.88 6.00
CA ILE A 689 16.44 21.82 5.86
C ILE A 689 16.76 22.31 4.44
N THR A 690 17.74 23.25 4.31
CA THR A 690 18.13 23.79 3.02
C THR A 690 19.65 23.77 2.86
N GLN A 691 20.10 23.59 1.62
CA GLN A 691 21.52 23.80 1.26
C GLN A 691 21.63 24.85 0.14
N ASN A 692 22.72 25.58 0.16
CA ASN A 692 23.14 26.49 -0.91
C ASN A 692 24.27 25.83 -1.74
N THR A 693 24.46 26.27 -2.99
CA THR A 693 25.32 25.65 -3.98
C THR A 693 26.81 25.55 -3.61
N GLU A 694 27.30 26.27 -2.57
CA GLU A 694 28.72 26.49 -2.32
C GLU A 694 29.31 25.72 -1.13
N ALA A 695 28.52 24.96 -0.36
CA ALA A 695 29.04 24.27 0.82
C ALA A 695 28.46 22.87 1.00
N VAL A 696 29.33 21.87 0.96
CA VAL A 696 29.07 20.55 1.52
C VAL A 696 29.58 20.56 2.96
N SER A 697 28.69 20.53 3.93
CA SER A 697 29.06 20.30 5.32
C SER A 697 28.21 19.19 5.91
N TYR A 698 28.86 18.26 6.58
CA TYR A 698 28.18 17.29 7.44
C TYR A 698 27.85 17.98 8.74
N THR A 699 26.57 18.23 9.02
CA THR A 699 26.11 18.80 10.29
C THR A 699 25.35 17.75 11.09
N HIS A 700 25.72 17.59 12.36
CA HIS A 700 24.90 16.84 13.32
C HIS A 700 23.93 17.80 13.98
N LEU A 701 22.63 17.56 13.80
CA LEU A 701 21.57 18.30 14.51
C LEU A 701 21.09 17.47 15.71
N ARG A 702 20.95 18.12 16.86
CA ARG A 702 20.26 17.51 18.00
C ARG A 702 18.74 17.68 17.82
N ALA A 703 17.98 16.63 18.00
CA ALA A 703 16.53 16.60 17.82
C ALA A 703 15.73 17.47 18.83
N HIS A 704 16.39 18.22 19.72
CA HIS A 704 15.75 18.97 20.81
C HIS A 704 16.03 20.49 20.80
N GLU A 705 16.51 21.08 19.71
CA GLU A 705 16.69 22.53 19.64
C GLU A 705 15.60 23.20 18.76
N THR A 706 14.34 22.91 19.02
CA THR A 706 13.22 23.67 18.49
C THR A 706 12.43 24.34 19.61
#